data_ea2843c151158f22e25902658fc9f94c
#
_entry.id   ea2843c151158f22e25902658fc9f94c
#
_cell.length_a   1.000
_cell.length_b   1.000
_cell.length_c   1.000
_cell.angle_alpha   90.00
_cell.angle_beta   90.00
_cell.angle_gamma   90.00
#
_symmetry.space_group_name_H-M   'P 1'
#
loop_
_entity.id
_entity.type
_entity.pdbx_description
1 polymer ?
#
loop_
_entity_poly.entity_id
_entity_poly.type
_entity_poly.pdbx_seq_one_letter_code
_entity_poly.pdbx_strand_id
1 'polypeptide(L)'
;MKVAPAFLLAGAMLNAQQKDSTKTKEIEQVVLIGYGKQKKSDLTGSVTALTAKDFNQGAIGSPEQLIQGKAAGVQIVTAGGAPGSGSTIRIRGGASLNASNDPLLVIDGVPVDNSTINGASNGLALIDPNDIESFSILKDASATAIYGSRASNGVIIITTKKGTSGKLKVSYNSNTSIYTKMGTIGVLNGDQFRSVVNQYATDEYKKLLGNSNTDWQKQIYQTALGFDNSVAISGGIKGLPYRLSLGYLKQDGILKTSNFERSNVGINLSPKFFDKHLSVDINYKGIYSENRFADVGAIGAAAAFDPTQSVYNPANTALGGYWEWLNATTGLPNTNATKNPLSMLNQKIDVSYVTRSLGNIQLDYKFHFLPELRVNVNAGIDYTDSKGNTRVLPTSASAFYSSGTYKRYTQSRKNKLFDVYLNYNKKVESLNSTFDVTAGYSYQDFYRSEPLAMTIKGDPALQPDIVNAFETESTILSYFGRFNYNFGDKYLLTATVRNDRSSRFSKENRSSIFPAVGLAWRIDKENFMKNQNVVSSLKLRAGWGETGQQGVIGNDYPFLARYVISDNGTKYQIGDQFYNTLRAQGYDKNLKWETTITKNIGLDFGFLNDRITGSVEVYEKKTKDLLSIVPVPAGANLTNLLLINVGDMQNKGIEANINVKAIQKENFSWEFSANATHYTSKVTKLSAQNNPNEKVLIGGIEGGTGTTVQVHQVGYTPFSFYVYQQVYGQDGKPLEGVYVDRNGDGVINEQDLYQYKSPIPDVLLGFSSRFTYKNWDLGFSLRASIGNYVYNNMASKAGSLQNISNNDYLSNISTSYLDTGFKRAQYLSDYYVENGSFLRMDNLNIGYNFPHFINDKYKLRVSLSAQNVFLITKYSGLDPELLTTELNGTTKSGIDNNAYQRPRIYSLGFNFQF
;
A
#
# COMPACT_ATOMS: atom_id res chain seq x y z
N MET A 1 -14.39 -30.40 -6.92
CA MET A 1 -14.48 -31.10 -8.23
C MET A 1 -13.12 -31.08 -8.89
N LYS A 2 -12.66 -32.20 -9.36
CA LYS A 2 -11.34 -32.61 -9.83
C LYS A 2 -10.56 -31.56 -10.63
N VAL A 3 -9.38 -31.18 -10.14
CA VAL A 3 -8.33 -30.48 -10.87
C VAL A 3 -7.10 -31.40 -10.90
N ALA A 4 -7.00 -32.18 -11.92
CA ALA A 4 -5.80 -32.73 -12.53
C ALA A 4 -6.24 -33.19 -13.93
N PRO A 5 -5.64 -32.73 -15.01
CA PRO A 5 -4.28 -33.02 -15.39
C PRO A 5 -3.60 -31.87 -16.18
N ALA A 6 -2.67 -31.17 -15.60
CA ALA A 6 -1.78 -30.25 -16.34
C ALA A 6 -0.29 -30.58 -16.18
N PHE A 7 0.07 -31.63 -15.45
CA PHE A 7 1.45 -31.99 -15.16
C PHE A 7 2.06 -33.03 -16.12
N LEU A 8 1.32 -33.58 -17.06
CA LEU A 8 1.80 -34.70 -17.93
C LEU A 8 2.35 -34.27 -19.29
N LEU A 9 2.35 -32.97 -19.64
CA LEU A 9 2.91 -32.50 -20.92
C LEU A 9 4.34 -31.96 -20.83
N ALA A 10 4.94 -31.88 -19.65
CA ALA A 10 6.32 -31.42 -19.45
C ALA A 10 7.38 -32.51 -19.61
N GLY A 11 6.99 -33.78 -19.72
CA GLY A 11 7.94 -34.92 -19.76
C GLY A 11 8.51 -35.28 -21.14
N ALA A 12 7.99 -34.73 -22.23
CA ALA A 12 8.33 -35.20 -23.57
C ALA A 12 9.34 -34.34 -24.35
N MET A 13 9.83 -33.22 -23.84
CA MET A 13 10.78 -32.34 -24.54
C MET A 13 12.19 -32.28 -23.92
N LEU A 14 12.57 -33.23 -23.08
CA LEU A 14 13.86 -33.17 -22.35
C LEU A 14 15.04 -33.90 -23.02
N ASN A 15 14.89 -34.40 -24.24
CA ASN A 15 15.98 -35.07 -24.93
C ASN A 15 16.42 -34.35 -26.21
N ALA A 16 17.01 -33.17 -26.11
CA ALA A 16 17.80 -32.62 -27.22
C ALA A 16 18.84 -31.59 -26.69
N GLN A 17 20.10 -32.03 -26.82
CA GLN A 17 21.31 -31.25 -26.90
C GLN A 17 22.09 -30.92 -25.63
N GLN A 18 23.05 -31.81 -25.41
CA GLN A 18 24.37 -31.49 -24.87
C GLN A 18 25.23 -30.91 -26.00
N LYS A 19 25.69 -29.67 -25.87
CA LYS A 19 27.02 -29.14 -26.16
C LYS A 19 27.05 -27.62 -26.23
N ASP A 20 27.87 -27.11 -25.44
CA ASP A 20 28.73 -25.94 -25.39
C ASP A 20 28.41 -24.97 -24.27
N SER A 21 29.13 -25.17 -23.18
CA SER A 21 29.13 -24.32 -22.03
C SER A 21 30.35 -23.40 -22.06
N THR A 22 30.20 -22.20 -22.55
CA THR A 22 30.96 -21.09 -22.00
C THR A 22 30.48 -20.90 -20.57
N LYS A 23 31.28 -21.32 -19.59
CA LYS A 23 31.06 -21.07 -18.15
C LYS A 23 31.12 -19.55 -17.89
N THR A 24 30.05 -18.84 -18.15
CA THR A 24 29.81 -17.56 -17.48
C THR A 24 29.59 -17.93 -16.01
N LYS A 25 30.60 -17.69 -15.14
CA LYS A 25 30.40 -17.65 -13.69
C LYS A 25 29.25 -16.69 -13.45
N GLU A 26 28.07 -17.20 -13.11
CA GLU A 26 27.02 -16.35 -12.59
C GLU A 26 27.60 -15.64 -11.35
N ILE A 27 27.63 -14.31 -11.37
CA ILE A 27 28.07 -13.50 -10.23
C ILE A 27 27.11 -13.82 -9.11
N GLU A 28 27.61 -14.42 -8.04
CA GLU A 28 26.83 -14.81 -6.88
C GLU A 28 26.04 -13.60 -6.34
N GLN A 29 24.72 -13.70 -6.29
CA GLN A 29 23.85 -12.58 -5.94
C GLN A 29 24.07 -12.18 -4.47
N VAL A 30 24.55 -10.95 -4.26
CA VAL A 30 24.73 -10.37 -2.93
C VAL A 30 23.46 -9.61 -2.56
N VAL A 31 22.95 -9.87 -1.37
CA VAL A 31 21.72 -9.29 -0.84
C VAL A 31 22.05 -8.39 0.35
N LEU A 32 21.43 -7.23 0.43
CA LEU A 32 21.48 -6.37 1.61
C LEU A 32 20.54 -6.92 2.69
N ILE A 33 21.07 -7.14 3.88
CA ILE A 33 20.30 -7.56 5.06
C ILE A 33 20.73 -6.73 6.27
N GLY A 34 19.90 -5.76 6.61
CA GLY A 34 20.17 -4.86 7.73
C GLY A 34 21.51 -4.14 7.57
N TYR A 35 22.37 -4.28 8.54
CA TYR A 35 23.68 -3.62 8.63
C TYR A 35 24.81 -4.39 7.91
N GLY A 36 24.49 -5.18 6.86
CA GLY A 36 25.52 -5.94 6.15
C GLY A 36 25.08 -6.43 4.77
N LYS A 37 26.04 -6.95 4.01
CA LYS A 37 25.87 -7.62 2.73
C LYS A 37 26.17 -9.10 2.91
N GLN A 38 25.27 -9.97 2.47
CA GLN A 38 25.50 -11.41 2.47
C GLN A 38 25.22 -12.01 1.09
N LYS A 39 25.87 -13.13 0.81
CA LYS A 39 25.54 -13.93 -0.37
C LYS A 39 24.16 -14.56 -0.16
N LYS A 40 23.37 -14.64 -1.22
CA LYS A 40 22.05 -15.29 -1.17
C LYS A 40 22.15 -16.74 -0.67
N SER A 41 23.23 -17.42 -1.01
CA SER A 41 23.54 -18.79 -0.53
C SER A 41 23.63 -18.89 1.00
N ASP A 42 24.14 -17.86 1.67
CA ASP A 42 24.46 -17.86 3.10
C ASP A 42 23.30 -17.34 3.98
N LEU A 43 22.20 -16.95 3.37
CA LEU A 43 21.04 -16.48 4.11
C LEU A 43 20.36 -17.63 4.86
N THR A 44 20.09 -17.43 6.14
CA THR A 44 19.31 -18.35 7.00
C THR A 44 17.83 -17.98 7.05
N GLY A 45 17.49 -16.71 6.79
CA GLY A 45 16.14 -16.19 6.81
C GLY A 45 15.45 -16.16 5.44
N SER A 46 14.13 -15.88 5.44
CA SER A 46 13.32 -15.72 4.25
C SER A 46 13.53 -14.35 3.62
N VAL A 47 14.24 -14.31 2.51
CA VAL A 47 14.54 -13.07 1.78
C VAL A 47 14.26 -13.24 0.29
N THR A 48 13.47 -12.33 -0.29
CA THR A 48 13.25 -12.24 -1.74
C THR A 48 14.01 -11.04 -2.28
N ALA A 49 14.96 -11.29 -3.19
CA ALA A 49 15.72 -10.23 -3.86
C ALA A 49 15.23 -10.10 -5.31
N LEU A 50 14.84 -8.89 -5.70
CA LEU A 50 14.39 -8.52 -7.03
C LEU A 50 15.30 -7.43 -7.59
N THR A 51 15.71 -7.57 -8.83
CA THR A 51 16.62 -6.64 -9.53
C THR A 51 15.92 -6.03 -10.74
N ALA A 52 16.54 -5.06 -11.38
CA ALA A 52 15.96 -4.36 -12.53
C ALA A 52 15.46 -5.28 -13.66
N LYS A 53 16.03 -6.48 -13.82
CA LYS A 53 15.56 -7.48 -14.80
C LYS A 53 14.20 -8.09 -14.45
N ASP A 54 13.85 -8.10 -13.15
CA ASP A 54 12.61 -8.70 -12.62
C ASP A 54 11.46 -7.69 -12.59
N PHE A 55 11.75 -6.39 -12.77
CA PHE A 55 10.79 -5.29 -12.61
C PHE A 55 9.73 -5.27 -13.70
N ASN A 56 8.54 -4.85 -13.32
CA ASN A 56 7.50 -4.47 -14.27
C ASN A 56 7.96 -3.28 -15.10
N GLN A 57 7.58 -3.25 -16.38
CA GLN A 57 8.00 -2.23 -17.34
C GLN A 57 6.80 -1.32 -17.68
N GLY A 58 7.07 -0.13 -18.21
CA GLY A 58 6.06 0.83 -18.68
C GLY A 58 5.96 2.09 -17.81
N ALA A 59 4.80 2.71 -17.72
CA ALA A 59 4.55 3.92 -16.94
C ALA A 59 4.46 3.57 -15.44
N ILE A 60 5.57 3.50 -14.78
CA ILE A 60 5.66 3.20 -13.35
C ILE A 60 5.72 4.52 -12.56
N GLY A 61 4.64 4.85 -11.89
CA GLY A 61 4.53 6.09 -11.10
C GLY A 61 5.19 6.03 -9.73
N SER A 62 5.29 4.82 -9.13
CA SER A 62 5.85 4.61 -7.80
C SER A 62 6.64 3.31 -7.70
N PRO A 63 7.66 3.24 -6.81
CA PRO A 63 8.59 2.12 -6.71
C PRO A 63 7.95 0.76 -6.47
N GLU A 64 6.91 0.68 -5.66
CA GLU A 64 6.24 -0.58 -5.32
C GLU A 64 5.57 -1.25 -6.52
N GLN A 65 5.18 -0.48 -7.54
CA GLN A 65 4.60 -1.01 -8.77
C GLN A 65 5.62 -1.85 -9.58
N LEU A 66 6.93 -1.57 -9.42
CA LEU A 66 8.01 -2.35 -10.06
C LEU A 66 7.96 -3.82 -9.65
N ILE A 67 7.56 -4.10 -8.41
CA ILE A 67 7.61 -5.44 -7.80
C ILE A 67 6.23 -6.07 -7.58
N GLN A 68 5.16 -5.42 -8.02
CA GLN A 68 3.80 -5.92 -7.87
C GLN A 68 3.62 -7.28 -8.53
N GLY A 69 3.15 -8.29 -7.76
CA GLY A 69 2.96 -9.65 -8.24
C GLY A 69 4.23 -10.49 -8.39
N LYS A 70 5.43 -9.98 -7.99
CA LYS A 70 6.72 -10.64 -8.20
C LYS A 70 7.22 -11.46 -7.00
N ALA A 71 6.67 -11.27 -5.81
CA ALA A 71 7.15 -11.91 -4.59
C ALA A 71 6.03 -12.65 -3.87
N ALA A 72 6.24 -13.94 -3.54
CA ALA A 72 5.32 -14.70 -2.70
C ALA A 72 5.22 -14.07 -1.31
N GLY A 73 4.02 -14.07 -0.72
CA GLY A 73 3.74 -13.49 0.58
C GLY A 73 3.65 -11.96 0.60
N VAL A 74 3.78 -11.29 -0.55
CA VAL A 74 3.73 -9.84 -0.67
C VAL A 74 2.52 -9.43 -1.49
N GLN A 75 1.59 -8.74 -0.85
CA GLN A 75 0.42 -8.13 -1.50
C GLN A 75 0.64 -6.62 -1.62
N ILE A 76 0.48 -6.08 -2.81
CA ILE A 76 0.56 -4.65 -3.09
C ILE A 76 -0.76 -4.24 -3.72
N VAL A 77 -1.49 -3.35 -3.04
CA VAL A 77 -2.79 -2.84 -3.47
C VAL A 77 -2.66 -1.34 -3.68
N THR A 78 -2.86 -0.86 -4.89
CA THR A 78 -2.82 0.58 -5.19
C THR A 78 -4.03 1.32 -4.63
N ALA A 79 -3.81 2.54 -4.14
CA ALA A 79 -4.83 3.40 -3.55
C ALA A 79 -5.77 4.07 -4.59
N GLY A 80 -6.21 3.31 -5.60
CA GLY A 80 -6.99 3.84 -6.72
C GLY A 80 -6.12 4.38 -7.85
N GLY A 81 -6.73 5.14 -8.77
CA GLY A 81 -6.12 5.62 -10.00
C GLY A 81 -5.74 7.09 -10.02
N ALA A 82 -5.84 7.80 -8.90
CA ALA A 82 -5.46 9.21 -8.84
C ALA A 82 -3.96 9.39 -9.12
N PRO A 83 -3.55 10.44 -9.84
CA PRO A 83 -2.14 10.75 -10.05
C PRO A 83 -1.37 10.82 -8.74
N GLY A 84 -0.17 10.23 -8.70
CA GLY A 84 0.65 10.18 -7.50
C GLY A 84 0.08 9.33 -6.36
N SER A 85 -1.02 8.59 -6.57
CA SER A 85 -1.56 7.68 -5.55
C SER A 85 -0.56 6.59 -5.22
N GLY A 86 -0.51 6.20 -3.96
CA GLY A 86 0.38 5.17 -3.46
C GLY A 86 -0.25 3.79 -3.43
N SER A 87 0.46 2.90 -2.78
CA SER A 87 0.01 1.53 -2.55
C SER A 87 0.13 1.15 -1.11
N THR A 88 -0.76 0.31 -0.64
CA THR A 88 -0.61 -0.40 0.62
C THR A 88 0.17 -1.68 0.38
N ILE A 89 1.17 -1.95 1.18
CA ILE A 89 1.98 -3.16 1.10
C ILE A 89 1.71 -4.03 2.33
N ARG A 90 1.47 -5.32 2.11
CA ARG A 90 1.29 -6.31 3.18
C ARG A 90 2.23 -7.47 2.96
N ILE A 91 2.96 -7.88 3.99
CA ILE A 91 3.83 -9.06 3.98
C ILE A 91 3.27 -10.09 4.95
N ARG A 92 2.85 -11.27 4.43
CA ARG A 92 2.28 -12.37 5.23
C ARG A 92 1.04 -11.96 6.05
N GLY A 93 0.19 -11.11 5.44
CA GLY A 93 -0.97 -10.51 6.10
C GLY A 93 -0.59 -9.36 7.05
N GLY A 94 -1.55 -8.87 7.82
CA GLY A 94 -1.34 -7.86 8.86
C GLY A 94 -0.86 -8.49 10.18
N ALA A 95 -0.14 -7.72 10.98
CA ALA A 95 0.27 -8.13 12.33
C ALA A 95 -0.58 -7.49 13.41
N SER A 96 -1.34 -6.44 13.12
CA SER A 96 -2.15 -5.71 14.09
C SER A 96 -3.54 -5.41 13.56
N LEU A 97 -4.51 -5.23 14.46
CA LEU A 97 -5.87 -4.80 14.12
C LEU A 97 -5.99 -3.28 14.01
N ASN A 98 -5.20 -2.53 14.77
CA ASN A 98 -5.33 -1.07 14.88
C ASN A 98 -4.03 -0.31 14.58
N ALA A 99 -2.85 -0.93 14.77
CA ALA A 99 -1.57 -0.33 14.39
C ALA A 99 -1.29 -0.53 12.88
N SER A 100 -0.29 0.20 12.36
CA SER A 100 0.10 0.06 10.96
C SER A 100 0.50 -1.38 10.62
N ASN A 101 0.02 -1.87 9.49
CA ASN A 101 0.38 -3.16 8.92
C ASN A 101 1.37 -3.03 7.74
N ASP A 102 1.89 -1.83 7.47
CA ASP A 102 2.87 -1.61 6.41
C ASP A 102 4.26 -2.07 6.85
N PRO A 103 5.06 -2.66 5.95
CA PRO A 103 6.44 -3.02 6.23
C PRO A 103 7.31 -1.78 6.43
N LEU A 104 8.40 -1.94 7.17
CA LEU A 104 9.44 -0.91 7.23
C LEU A 104 10.08 -0.74 5.86
N LEU A 105 10.17 0.48 5.37
CA LEU A 105 10.92 0.83 4.17
C LEU A 105 12.30 1.36 4.56
N VAL A 106 13.33 0.88 3.89
CA VAL A 106 14.72 1.34 4.06
C VAL A 106 15.28 1.70 2.69
N ILE A 107 15.66 2.96 2.47
CA ILE A 107 16.19 3.44 1.20
C ILE A 107 17.66 3.81 1.39
N ASP A 108 18.54 3.09 0.70
CA ASP A 108 20.01 3.25 0.79
C ASP A 108 20.57 3.27 2.23
N GLY A 109 19.90 2.53 3.15
CA GLY A 109 20.28 2.44 4.56
C GLY A 109 19.58 3.44 5.48
N VAL A 110 18.66 4.27 4.97
CA VAL A 110 17.81 5.17 5.78
C VAL A 110 16.43 4.56 5.95
N PRO A 111 16.00 4.22 7.18
CA PRO A 111 14.63 3.82 7.46
C PRO A 111 13.69 5.03 7.31
N VAL A 112 12.79 4.96 6.33
CA VAL A 112 11.86 6.06 6.04
C VAL A 112 10.53 5.89 6.79
N ASP A 113 9.83 6.99 6.98
CA ASP A 113 8.47 6.99 7.51
C ASP A 113 7.47 6.76 6.38
N ASN A 114 6.64 5.72 6.52
CA ASN A 114 5.59 5.37 5.55
C ASN A 114 4.32 6.20 5.74
N SER A 115 4.21 6.95 6.82
CA SER A 115 3.03 7.75 7.07
C SER A 115 2.91 8.88 6.04
N THR A 116 1.71 9.12 5.57
CA THR A 116 1.43 10.19 4.59
C THR A 116 1.64 11.57 5.23
N ILE A 117 2.12 12.52 4.46
CA ILE A 117 2.12 13.94 4.81
C ILE A 117 0.96 14.63 4.08
N ASN A 118 0.33 15.59 4.72
CA ASN A 118 -0.74 16.37 4.08
C ASN A 118 -0.22 16.95 2.75
N GLY A 119 -0.98 16.77 1.67
CA GLY A 119 -0.58 17.26 0.36
C GLY A 119 0.24 16.29 -0.50
N ALA A 120 0.62 15.11 0.04
CA ALA A 120 1.16 14.01 -0.76
C ALA A 120 0.28 12.77 -0.59
N SER A 121 -0.05 12.11 -1.69
CA SER A 121 -0.85 10.88 -1.63
C SER A 121 -0.06 9.71 -1.04
N ASN A 122 1.26 9.68 -1.22
CA ASN A 122 2.15 8.63 -0.69
C ASN A 122 3.62 9.10 -0.66
N GLY A 123 4.33 8.72 0.41
CA GLY A 123 5.77 8.99 0.54
C GLY A 123 6.66 8.25 -0.48
N LEU A 124 6.28 7.03 -0.93
CA LEU A 124 7.02 6.30 -1.97
C LEU A 124 6.83 6.88 -3.36
N ALA A 125 5.67 7.44 -3.69
CA ALA A 125 5.44 8.10 -4.98
C ALA A 125 6.37 9.30 -5.21
N LEU A 126 7.00 9.80 -4.15
CA LEU A 126 8.02 10.84 -4.25
C LEU A 126 9.39 10.33 -4.73
N ILE A 127 9.64 9.00 -4.74
CA ILE A 127 10.91 8.40 -5.19
C ILE A 127 10.80 8.04 -6.67
N ASP A 128 11.85 8.36 -7.44
CA ASP A 128 11.90 8.02 -8.87
C ASP A 128 12.16 6.51 -9.06
N PRO A 129 11.22 5.74 -9.67
CA PRO A 129 11.43 4.33 -9.97
C PRO A 129 12.62 4.08 -10.90
N ASN A 130 13.00 5.05 -11.76
CA ASN A 130 14.12 4.93 -12.69
C ASN A 130 15.49 4.88 -11.97
N ASP A 131 15.57 5.37 -10.72
CA ASP A 131 16.79 5.34 -9.92
C ASP A 131 16.96 4.05 -9.12
N ILE A 132 16.00 3.12 -9.14
CA ILE A 132 16.05 1.91 -8.33
C ILE A 132 16.86 0.82 -9.03
N GLU A 133 17.76 0.18 -8.27
CA GLU A 133 18.58 -0.95 -8.69
C GLU A 133 17.97 -2.29 -8.26
N SER A 134 17.54 -2.39 -6.98
CA SER A 134 17.03 -3.62 -6.42
C SER A 134 16.12 -3.41 -5.20
N PHE A 135 15.31 -4.44 -4.95
CA PHE A 135 14.56 -4.62 -3.71
C PHE A 135 15.04 -5.88 -2.99
N SER A 136 15.22 -5.79 -1.68
CA SER A 136 15.37 -6.94 -0.79
C SER A 136 14.22 -6.95 0.19
N ILE A 137 13.38 -7.99 0.12
CA ILE A 137 12.17 -8.13 0.93
C ILE A 137 12.44 -9.17 2.02
N LEU A 138 12.55 -8.73 3.26
CA LEU A 138 12.78 -9.55 4.45
C LEU A 138 11.43 -9.89 5.07
N LYS A 139 11.10 -11.19 5.13
CA LYS A 139 9.75 -11.64 5.47
C LYS A 139 9.61 -12.30 6.84
N ASP A 140 10.70 -12.78 7.44
CA ASP A 140 10.69 -13.44 8.73
C ASP A 140 11.54 -12.74 9.79
N ALA A 141 11.33 -13.09 11.06
CA ALA A 141 12.03 -12.46 12.17
C ALA A 141 13.53 -12.70 12.17
N SER A 142 14.04 -13.84 11.67
CA SER A 142 15.47 -14.11 11.60
C SER A 142 16.20 -13.14 10.67
N ALA A 143 15.52 -12.67 9.62
CA ALA A 143 16.04 -11.65 8.71
C ALA A 143 15.75 -10.21 9.21
N THR A 144 14.62 -9.98 9.90
CA THR A 144 14.13 -8.64 10.23
C THR A 144 14.44 -8.16 11.63
N ALA A 145 14.77 -9.04 12.60
CA ALA A 145 15.00 -8.68 14.01
C ALA A 145 16.10 -7.63 14.21
N ILE A 146 17.05 -7.53 13.29
CA ILE A 146 18.09 -6.50 13.32
C ILE A 146 17.51 -5.05 13.20
N TYR A 147 16.30 -4.91 12.65
CA TYR A 147 15.55 -3.66 12.59
C TYR A 147 14.56 -3.48 13.77
N GLY A 148 14.44 -4.52 14.62
CA GLY A 148 13.74 -4.48 15.91
C GLY A 148 12.26 -4.13 15.82
N SER A 149 11.90 -3.12 16.58
CA SER A 149 10.52 -2.69 16.83
C SER A 149 9.76 -2.07 15.65
N ARG A 150 10.39 -1.89 14.49
CA ARG A 150 9.74 -1.41 13.27
C ARG A 150 9.55 -2.50 12.23
N ALA A 151 9.91 -3.74 12.55
CA ALA A 151 10.05 -4.83 11.57
C ALA A 151 9.00 -5.96 11.71
N SER A 152 7.98 -5.80 12.56
CA SER A 152 6.92 -6.81 12.77
C SER A 152 6.14 -7.15 11.49
N ASN A 153 6.04 -6.22 10.56
CA ASN A 153 5.36 -6.39 9.28
C ASN A 153 6.32 -6.69 8.11
N GLY A 154 7.58 -7.06 8.43
CA GLY A 154 8.62 -7.24 7.43
C GLY A 154 9.37 -5.95 7.10
N VAL A 155 10.40 -6.07 6.26
CA VAL A 155 11.24 -4.95 5.82
C VAL A 155 11.44 -5.02 4.31
N ILE A 156 11.32 -3.88 3.65
CA ILE A 156 11.66 -3.72 2.23
C ILE A 156 12.84 -2.78 2.13
N ILE A 157 13.98 -3.30 1.71
CA ILE A 157 15.19 -2.52 1.45
C ILE A 157 15.23 -2.17 -0.02
N ILE A 158 15.25 -0.88 -0.32
CA ILE A 158 15.36 -0.31 -1.65
C ILE A 158 16.78 0.20 -1.83
N THR A 159 17.47 -0.34 -2.84
CA THR A 159 18.79 0.13 -3.21
C THR A 159 18.70 0.92 -4.49
N THR A 160 19.30 2.12 -4.51
CA THR A 160 19.34 2.92 -5.73
C THR A 160 20.63 2.70 -6.51
N LYS A 161 20.56 2.99 -7.80
CA LYS A 161 21.69 2.88 -8.75
C LYS A 161 22.85 3.75 -8.30
N LYS A 162 24.05 3.18 -8.23
CA LYS A 162 25.28 3.85 -7.84
C LYS A 162 26.15 4.21 -9.06
N GLY A 163 27.10 5.09 -8.83
CA GLY A 163 28.19 5.33 -9.78
C GLY A 163 29.07 4.10 -9.97
N THR A 164 29.60 3.91 -11.16
CA THR A 164 30.56 2.85 -11.48
C THR A 164 31.90 3.46 -11.87
N SER A 165 33.01 2.83 -11.45
CA SER A 165 34.34 3.22 -11.95
C SER A 165 34.38 2.95 -13.46
N GLY A 166 34.82 3.93 -14.26
CA GLY A 166 34.94 3.78 -15.71
C GLY A 166 34.60 5.05 -16.48
N LYS A 167 34.43 4.88 -17.79
CA LYS A 167 34.08 5.99 -18.69
C LYS A 167 32.72 6.60 -18.33
N LEU A 168 32.57 7.85 -18.72
CA LEU A 168 31.30 8.56 -18.64
C LEU A 168 30.20 7.77 -19.38
N LYS A 169 29.07 7.59 -18.72
CA LYS A 169 27.84 7.04 -19.30
C LYS A 169 26.70 8.01 -19.05
N VAL A 170 25.95 8.30 -20.06
CA VAL A 170 24.72 9.08 -19.96
C VAL A 170 23.56 8.20 -20.39
N SER A 171 22.49 8.21 -19.61
CA SER A 171 21.24 7.53 -19.95
C SER A 171 20.10 8.52 -19.93
N TYR A 172 19.25 8.45 -20.94
CA TYR A 172 18.00 9.21 -21.04
C TYR A 172 16.85 8.25 -21.22
N ASN A 173 15.84 8.37 -20.36
CA ASN A 173 14.59 7.63 -20.45
C ASN A 173 13.46 8.63 -20.67
N SER A 174 12.54 8.32 -21.57
CA SER A 174 11.33 9.09 -21.82
C SER A 174 10.17 8.16 -22.02
N ASN A 175 9.07 8.36 -21.28
CA ASN A 175 7.81 7.63 -21.44
C ASN A 175 6.68 8.64 -21.63
N THR A 176 5.94 8.48 -22.73
CA THR A 176 4.68 9.20 -22.96
C THR A 176 3.53 8.21 -22.79
N SER A 177 2.53 8.58 -21.99
CA SER A 177 1.47 7.68 -21.59
C SER A 177 0.09 8.28 -21.79
N ILE A 178 -0.87 7.44 -22.18
CA ILE A 178 -2.29 7.77 -22.31
C ILE A 178 -3.04 6.96 -21.26
N TYR A 179 -3.85 7.64 -20.45
CA TYR A 179 -4.65 7.06 -19.38
C TYR A 179 -6.11 7.11 -19.76
N THR A 180 -6.79 5.96 -19.68
CA THR A 180 -8.22 5.84 -20.00
C THR A 180 -8.97 5.15 -18.87
N LYS A 181 -10.25 5.49 -18.68
CA LYS A 181 -11.09 4.79 -17.69
C LYS A 181 -11.33 3.33 -18.09
N MET A 182 -11.49 2.45 -17.11
CA MET A 182 -11.78 1.03 -17.36
C MET A 182 -13.27 0.72 -17.44
N GLY A 183 -14.11 1.42 -16.70
CA GLY A 183 -15.55 1.16 -16.62
C GLY A 183 -16.36 2.35 -16.10
N THR A 184 -17.63 2.10 -15.84
CA THR A 184 -18.57 3.04 -15.20
C THR A 184 -19.41 2.29 -14.17
N ILE A 185 -19.84 3.01 -13.14
CA ILE A 185 -20.77 2.49 -12.12
C ILE A 185 -22.13 2.30 -12.79
N GLY A 186 -22.76 1.14 -12.55
CA GLY A 186 -24.09 0.85 -13.08
C GLY A 186 -25.17 1.68 -12.39
N VAL A 187 -25.69 2.68 -13.11
CA VAL A 187 -26.82 3.54 -12.69
C VAL A 187 -27.83 3.68 -13.81
N LEU A 188 -29.06 4.08 -13.50
CA LEU A 188 -30.09 4.25 -14.53
C LEU A 188 -29.72 5.41 -15.47
N ASN A 189 -29.99 5.22 -16.77
CA ASN A 189 -29.95 6.30 -17.72
C ASN A 189 -31.22 7.16 -17.63
N GLY A 190 -31.28 8.32 -18.33
CA GLY A 190 -32.41 9.25 -18.23
C GLY A 190 -33.78 8.64 -18.55
N ASP A 191 -33.85 7.73 -19.51
CA ASP A 191 -35.11 7.10 -19.90
C ASP A 191 -35.56 6.03 -18.90
N GLN A 192 -34.64 5.21 -18.43
CA GLN A 192 -34.91 4.25 -17.35
C GLN A 192 -35.34 4.99 -16.07
N PHE A 193 -34.64 6.06 -15.72
CA PHE A 193 -34.91 6.85 -14.53
C PHE A 193 -36.31 7.51 -14.61
N ARG A 194 -36.67 8.13 -15.75
CA ARG A 194 -38.03 8.68 -16.00
C ARG A 194 -39.09 7.59 -15.85
N SER A 195 -38.86 6.40 -16.40
CA SER A 195 -39.82 5.29 -16.29
C SER A 195 -40.05 4.92 -14.82
N VAL A 196 -38.98 4.78 -14.03
CA VAL A 196 -39.08 4.44 -12.60
C VAL A 196 -39.76 5.55 -11.79
N VAL A 197 -39.39 6.85 -12.00
CA VAL A 197 -39.99 7.97 -11.31
C VAL A 197 -41.50 8.10 -11.67
N ASN A 198 -41.87 7.97 -12.94
CA ASN A 198 -43.26 8.01 -13.37
C ASN A 198 -44.09 6.88 -12.79
N GLN A 199 -43.51 5.73 -12.57
CA GLN A 199 -44.20 4.56 -12.00
C GLN A 199 -44.38 4.66 -10.47
N TYR A 200 -43.39 5.17 -9.75
CA TYR A 200 -43.32 5.00 -8.27
C TYR A 200 -43.35 6.31 -7.48
N ALA A 201 -42.98 7.47 -8.08
CA ALA A 201 -42.99 8.74 -7.37
C ALA A 201 -44.38 9.41 -7.38
N THR A 202 -44.58 10.32 -6.44
CA THR A 202 -45.81 11.17 -6.41
C THR A 202 -45.82 12.18 -7.55
N ASP A 203 -46.99 12.73 -7.90
CA ASP A 203 -47.11 13.69 -9.00
C ASP A 203 -46.30 14.98 -8.77
N GLU A 204 -46.03 15.31 -7.52
CA GLU A 204 -45.14 16.40 -7.13
C GLU A 204 -43.70 16.16 -7.62
N TYR A 205 -43.14 15.00 -7.37
CA TYR A 205 -41.79 14.63 -7.79
C TYR A 205 -41.67 14.35 -9.29
N LYS A 206 -42.73 13.86 -9.94
CA LYS A 206 -42.77 13.71 -11.41
C LYS A 206 -42.55 15.05 -12.14
N LYS A 207 -42.99 16.17 -11.57
CA LYS A 207 -42.76 17.51 -12.13
C LYS A 207 -41.28 17.95 -12.08
N LEU A 208 -40.49 17.32 -11.26
CA LEU A 208 -39.05 17.61 -11.17
C LEU A 208 -38.20 16.98 -12.29
N LEU A 209 -38.79 16.05 -13.06
CA LEU A 209 -38.10 15.40 -14.18
C LEU A 209 -37.74 16.43 -15.27
N GLY A 210 -36.49 16.42 -15.66
CA GLY A 210 -35.99 17.20 -16.77
C GLY A 210 -36.13 16.47 -18.13
N ASN A 211 -35.73 17.14 -19.22
CA ASN A 211 -35.80 16.62 -20.59
C ASN A 211 -34.45 16.10 -21.09
N SER A 212 -33.38 16.22 -20.34
CA SER A 212 -32.03 15.77 -20.71
C SER A 212 -31.87 14.27 -20.54
N ASN A 213 -30.81 13.71 -21.14
CA ASN A 213 -30.32 12.35 -20.88
C ASN A 213 -28.80 12.43 -20.66
N THR A 214 -28.43 12.93 -19.48
CA THR A 214 -27.03 13.27 -19.14
C THR A 214 -26.31 12.09 -18.56
N ASP A 215 -25.27 11.63 -19.24
CA ASP A 215 -24.27 10.71 -18.68
C ASP A 215 -23.29 11.48 -17.81
N TRP A 216 -23.61 11.60 -16.51
CA TRP A 216 -22.80 12.33 -15.55
C TRP A 216 -21.40 11.78 -15.39
N GLN A 217 -21.20 10.46 -15.51
CA GLN A 217 -19.88 9.86 -15.43
C GLN A 217 -19.00 10.23 -16.64
N LYS A 218 -19.60 10.39 -17.83
CA LYS A 218 -18.86 10.92 -19.00
C LYS A 218 -18.46 12.38 -18.81
N GLN A 219 -19.25 13.17 -18.06
CA GLN A 219 -18.94 14.59 -17.80
C GLN A 219 -17.73 14.77 -16.90
N ILE A 220 -17.50 13.88 -15.92
CA ILE A 220 -16.42 14.02 -14.94
C ILE A 220 -15.10 13.38 -15.37
N TYR A 221 -15.14 12.38 -16.26
CA TYR A 221 -13.94 11.67 -16.72
C TYR A 221 -13.39 12.23 -18.03
N GLN A 222 -12.11 12.03 -18.25
CA GLN A 222 -11.38 12.40 -19.46
C GLN A 222 -10.31 11.36 -19.81
N THR A 223 -9.85 11.33 -21.07
CA THR A 223 -8.57 10.73 -21.44
C THR A 223 -7.46 11.66 -20.99
N ALA A 224 -6.49 11.12 -20.23
CA ALA A 224 -5.43 11.93 -19.67
C ALA A 224 -4.07 11.56 -20.26
N LEU A 225 -3.10 12.46 -20.14
CA LEU A 225 -1.75 12.29 -20.64
C LEU A 225 -0.74 12.27 -19.48
N GLY A 226 0.37 11.60 -19.70
CA GLY A 226 1.50 11.63 -18.78
C GLY A 226 2.83 11.59 -19.51
N PHE A 227 3.81 12.26 -18.94
CA PHE A 227 5.18 12.37 -19.44
C PHE A 227 6.13 12.09 -18.30
N ASP A 228 7.00 11.09 -18.45
CA ASP A 228 8.06 10.76 -17.50
C ASP A 228 9.40 10.80 -18.22
N ASN A 229 10.27 11.69 -17.81
CA ASN A 229 11.57 11.90 -18.41
C ASN A 229 12.64 11.85 -17.33
N SER A 230 13.70 11.07 -17.55
CA SER A 230 14.84 11.04 -16.65
C SER A 230 16.17 11.01 -17.41
N VAL A 231 17.15 11.75 -16.88
CA VAL A 231 18.53 11.77 -17.34
C VAL A 231 19.42 11.33 -16.20
N ALA A 232 20.37 10.45 -16.47
CA ALA A 232 21.38 10.11 -15.48
C ALA A 232 22.78 10.09 -16.10
N ILE A 233 23.72 10.67 -15.39
CA ILE A 233 25.14 10.75 -15.74
C ILE A 233 25.89 9.94 -14.68
N SER A 234 26.70 8.98 -15.11
CA SER A 234 27.52 8.17 -14.21
C SER A 234 28.90 7.91 -14.76
N GLY A 235 29.87 7.74 -13.88
CA GLY A 235 31.27 7.49 -14.27
C GLY A 235 32.17 7.42 -13.05
N GLY A 236 33.50 7.42 -13.32
CA GLY A 236 34.54 7.48 -12.30
C GLY A 236 35.62 8.44 -12.64
N ILE A 237 35.86 9.46 -11.83
CA ILE A 237 36.96 10.43 -11.99
C ILE A 237 37.99 10.15 -10.91
N LYS A 238 39.24 9.77 -11.30
CA LYS A 238 40.34 9.54 -10.36
C LYS A 238 39.99 8.66 -9.14
N GLY A 239 39.24 7.57 -9.39
CA GLY A 239 38.83 6.64 -8.32
C GLY A 239 37.58 7.04 -7.52
N LEU A 240 36.92 8.15 -7.88
CA LEU A 240 35.64 8.59 -7.37
C LEU A 240 34.49 8.12 -8.30
N PRO A 241 33.78 7.03 -8.02
CA PRO A 241 32.54 6.70 -8.70
C PRO A 241 31.47 7.72 -8.34
N TYR A 242 30.75 8.20 -9.37
CA TYR A 242 29.67 9.16 -9.17
C TYR A 242 28.46 8.83 -10.07
N ARG A 243 27.28 9.20 -9.59
CA ARG A 243 26.05 9.24 -10.36
C ARG A 243 25.26 10.50 -10.00
N LEU A 244 24.80 11.20 -11.01
CA LEU A 244 23.85 12.30 -10.92
C LEU A 244 22.64 11.90 -11.75
N SER A 245 21.42 12.03 -11.19
CA SER A 245 20.16 11.82 -11.90
C SER A 245 19.24 13.02 -11.74
N LEU A 246 18.49 13.31 -12.80
CA LEU A 246 17.44 14.31 -12.85
C LEU A 246 16.20 13.64 -13.43
N GLY A 247 15.05 13.80 -12.82
CA GLY A 247 13.79 13.26 -13.29
C GLY A 247 12.68 14.29 -13.25
N TYR A 248 11.76 14.21 -14.20
CA TYR A 248 10.56 15.01 -14.27
C TYR A 248 9.39 14.13 -14.71
N LEU A 249 8.36 14.05 -13.87
CA LEU A 249 7.10 13.37 -14.13
C LEU A 249 5.97 14.40 -14.12
N LYS A 250 5.13 14.38 -15.15
CA LYS A 250 3.84 15.06 -15.18
C LYS A 250 2.76 14.05 -15.54
N GLN A 251 1.70 13.99 -14.78
CA GLN A 251 0.59 13.06 -14.98
C GLN A 251 -0.73 13.77 -14.72
N ASP A 252 -1.55 13.88 -15.75
CA ASP A 252 -2.95 14.27 -15.59
C ASP A 252 -3.78 13.06 -15.16
N GLY A 253 -4.85 13.30 -14.40
CA GLY A 253 -5.76 12.23 -13.98
C GLY A 253 -6.94 12.06 -14.92
N ILE A 254 -7.49 10.82 -14.93
CA ILE A 254 -8.72 10.50 -15.67
C ILE A 254 -9.96 11.20 -15.09
N LEU A 255 -9.97 11.53 -13.80
CA LEU A 255 -10.94 12.44 -13.19
C LEU A 255 -10.47 13.86 -13.49
N LYS A 256 -11.32 14.68 -14.11
CA LYS A 256 -10.99 16.06 -14.46
C LYS A 256 -10.44 16.82 -13.26
N THR A 257 -9.57 17.79 -13.50
CA THR A 257 -8.89 18.66 -12.53
C THR A 257 -7.80 18.00 -11.67
N SER A 258 -7.65 16.68 -11.68
CA SER A 258 -6.52 16.05 -10.98
C SER A 258 -5.24 16.08 -11.81
N ASN A 259 -4.12 16.40 -11.14
CA ASN A 259 -2.77 16.45 -11.75
C ASN A 259 -1.72 16.17 -10.69
N PHE A 260 -0.60 15.57 -11.11
CA PHE A 260 0.58 15.36 -10.29
C PHE A 260 1.83 15.68 -11.10
N GLU A 261 2.70 16.51 -10.54
CA GLU A 261 4.00 16.82 -11.09
C GLU A 261 5.08 16.51 -10.05
N ARG A 262 6.19 15.93 -10.49
CA ARG A 262 7.33 15.62 -9.63
C ARG A 262 8.63 15.93 -10.37
N SER A 263 9.50 16.71 -9.72
CA SER A 263 10.89 16.92 -10.11
C SER A 263 11.79 16.30 -9.04
N ASN A 264 12.80 15.56 -9.46
CA ASN A 264 13.74 14.92 -8.54
C ASN A 264 15.18 15.09 -9.01
N VAL A 265 16.08 15.19 -8.06
CA VAL A 265 17.54 15.15 -8.23
C VAL A 265 18.09 14.06 -7.34
N GLY A 266 18.96 13.22 -7.89
CA GLY A 266 19.68 12.18 -7.15
C GLY A 266 21.18 12.37 -7.31
N ILE A 267 21.91 12.27 -6.20
CA ILE A 267 23.38 12.33 -6.18
C ILE A 267 23.88 11.12 -5.40
N ASN A 268 24.79 10.36 -6.03
CA ASN A 268 25.49 9.27 -5.37
C ASN A 268 27.00 9.43 -5.64
N LEU A 269 27.77 9.43 -4.55
CA LEU A 269 29.24 9.48 -4.60
C LEU A 269 29.77 8.34 -3.73
N SER A 270 30.74 7.56 -4.25
CA SER A 270 31.30 6.41 -3.52
C SER A 270 32.84 6.38 -3.56
N PRO A 271 33.52 7.42 -3.06
CA PRO A 271 35.01 7.44 -3.02
C PRO A 271 35.56 6.39 -2.06
N LYS A 272 36.78 5.96 -2.38
CA LYS A 272 37.57 5.05 -1.52
C LYS A 272 38.93 5.67 -1.24
N PHE A 273 39.37 5.62 0.01
CA PHE A 273 40.62 6.20 0.47
C PHE A 273 41.46 5.16 1.17
N PHE A 274 42.77 5.47 1.37
CA PHE A 274 43.70 4.62 2.11
C PHE A 274 43.72 3.18 1.58
N ASP A 275 44.02 2.98 0.31
CA ASP A 275 44.05 1.67 -0.37
C ASP A 275 42.78 0.85 -0.15
N LYS A 276 41.62 1.54 -0.13
CA LYS A 276 40.29 0.96 0.07
C LYS A 276 40.00 0.54 1.53
N HIS A 277 40.78 1.01 2.49
CA HIS A 277 40.47 0.84 3.91
C HIS A 277 39.26 1.69 4.33
N LEU A 278 39.13 2.90 3.81
CA LEU A 278 37.97 3.74 4.03
C LEU A 278 37.11 3.81 2.75
N SER A 279 35.85 3.39 2.86
CA SER A 279 34.80 3.62 1.86
C SER A 279 33.81 4.64 2.39
N VAL A 280 33.51 5.65 1.60
CA VAL A 280 32.52 6.67 1.91
C VAL A 280 31.40 6.56 0.87
N ASP A 281 30.17 6.35 1.30
CA ASP A 281 28.99 6.39 0.44
C ASP A 281 28.14 7.60 0.82
N ILE A 282 27.94 8.51 -0.11
CA ILE A 282 27.07 9.69 0.04
C ILE A 282 25.90 9.51 -0.91
N ASN A 283 24.70 9.48 -0.36
CA ASN A 283 23.46 9.41 -1.13
C ASN A 283 22.60 10.61 -0.76
N TYR A 284 22.11 11.31 -1.75
CA TYR A 284 21.16 12.42 -1.56
C TYR A 284 20.09 12.39 -2.64
N LYS A 285 18.85 12.60 -2.22
CA LYS A 285 17.67 12.74 -3.10
C LYS A 285 16.90 13.98 -2.67
N GLY A 286 16.83 14.94 -3.56
CA GLY A 286 15.98 16.13 -3.46
C GLY A 286 14.76 15.95 -4.34
N ILE A 287 13.57 16.17 -3.80
CA ILE A 287 12.30 15.96 -4.48
C ILE A 287 11.41 17.17 -4.26
N TYR A 288 10.79 17.63 -5.33
CA TYR A 288 9.73 18.63 -5.32
C TYR A 288 8.53 18.06 -6.05
N SER A 289 7.35 18.16 -5.47
CA SER A 289 6.13 17.77 -6.14
C SER A 289 5.01 18.79 -5.96
N GLU A 290 4.21 18.90 -7.00
CA GLU A 290 2.96 19.66 -7.01
C GLU A 290 1.81 18.69 -7.27
N ASN A 291 0.75 18.77 -6.43
CA ASN A 291 -0.46 17.99 -6.58
C ASN A 291 -1.64 18.93 -6.72
N ARG A 292 -2.51 18.67 -7.69
CA ARG A 292 -3.85 19.19 -7.73
C ARG A 292 -4.82 18.05 -7.50
N PHE A 293 -5.51 18.07 -6.37
CA PHE A 293 -6.48 17.05 -5.98
C PHE A 293 -7.85 17.39 -6.55
N ALA A 294 -8.41 16.48 -7.35
CA ALA A 294 -9.82 16.58 -7.73
C ALA A 294 -10.73 16.29 -6.54
N ASP A 295 -11.93 16.81 -6.55
CA ASP A 295 -12.96 16.40 -5.61
C ASP A 295 -13.45 14.99 -5.94
N VAL A 296 -12.95 13.98 -5.23
CA VAL A 296 -13.35 12.58 -5.46
C VAL A 296 -14.82 12.32 -5.12
N GLY A 297 -15.46 13.18 -4.33
CA GLY A 297 -16.90 13.14 -4.08
C GLY A 297 -17.73 13.27 -5.35
N ALA A 298 -17.17 13.89 -6.41
CA ALA A 298 -17.81 13.99 -7.72
C ALA A 298 -18.11 12.62 -8.37
N ILE A 299 -17.36 11.56 -8.02
CA ILE A 299 -17.60 10.20 -8.52
C ILE A 299 -18.93 9.68 -7.99
N GLY A 300 -19.15 9.78 -6.68
CA GLY A 300 -20.40 9.40 -6.05
C GLY A 300 -21.56 10.30 -6.47
N ALA A 301 -21.28 11.59 -6.58
CA ALA A 301 -22.26 12.55 -7.09
C ALA A 301 -22.70 12.22 -8.52
N ALA A 302 -21.77 11.83 -9.41
CA ALA A 302 -22.10 11.45 -10.79
C ALA A 302 -22.93 10.15 -10.88
N ALA A 303 -22.83 9.28 -9.88
CA ALA A 303 -23.69 8.10 -9.78
C ALA A 303 -25.08 8.41 -9.22
N ALA A 304 -25.20 9.44 -8.38
CA ALA A 304 -26.43 9.77 -7.67
C ALA A 304 -27.20 10.96 -8.29
N PHE A 305 -26.58 11.78 -9.13
CA PHE A 305 -27.26 12.94 -9.70
C PHE A 305 -28.29 12.52 -10.75
N ASP A 306 -29.43 13.26 -10.79
CA ASP A 306 -30.55 13.02 -11.71
C ASP A 306 -30.09 13.07 -13.18
N PRO A 307 -30.18 12.00 -13.96
CA PRO A 307 -29.75 11.97 -15.36
C PRO A 307 -30.69 12.74 -16.31
N THR A 308 -31.87 13.19 -15.82
CA THR A 308 -32.81 13.96 -16.62
C THR A 308 -32.50 15.45 -16.65
N GLN A 309 -31.54 15.89 -15.82
CA GLN A 309 -31.13 17.29 -15.74
C GLN A 309 -29.95 17.60 -16.69
N SER A 310 -29.91 18.87 -17.17
CA SER A 310 -28.77 19.35 -17.95
C SER A 310 -27.56 19.64 -17.05
N VAL A 311 -26.37 19.66 -17.63
CA VAL A 311 -25.15 20.02 -16.90
C VAL A 311 -25.12 21.47 -16.48
N TYR A 312 -25.62 22.35 -17.35
CA TYR A 312 -25.59 23.79 -17.18
C TYR A 312 -27.00 24.40 -17.16
N ASN A 313 -27.14 25.47 -16.39
CA ASN A 313 -28.25 26.41 -16.44
C ASN A 313 -27.65 27.83 -16.47
N PRO A 314 -27.47 28.41 -17.65
CA PRO A 314 -26.85 29.74 -17.79
C PRO A 314 -27.56 30.86 -17.04
N ALA A 315 -28.86 30.71 -16.76
CA ALA A 315 -29.61 31.67 -15.98
C ALA A 315 -29.20 31.66 -14.49
N ASN A 316 -28.58 30.57 -14.01
CA ASN A 316 -28.17 30.44 -12.62
C ASN A 316 -26.76 30.99 -12.39
N THR A 317 -26.55 32.26 -12.61
CA THR A 317 -25.23 32.93 -12.47
C THR A 317 -24.72 32.89 -11.04
N ALA A 318 -25.58 32.88 -10.03
CA ALA A 318 -25.22 32.76 -8.61
C ALA A 318 -24.52 31.44 -8.29
N LEU A 319 -24.76 30.40 -9.10
CA LEU A 319 -24.11 29.07 -8.96
C LEU A 319 -23.13 28.78 -10.11
N GLY A 320 -22.59 29.84 -10.74
CA GLY A 320 -21.59 29.71 -11.78
C GLY A 320 -22.10 29.10 -13.09
N GLY A 321 -23.43 29.20 -13.36
CA GLY A 321 -24.05 28.66 -14.56
C GLY A 321 -24.25 27.14 -14.55
N TYR A 322 -24.03 26.46 -13.42
CA TYR A 322 -24.33 25.04 -13.27
C TYR A 322 -25.78 24.82 -12.89
N TRP A 323 -26.34 23.71 -13.36
CA TRP A 323 -27.66 23.27 -12.93
C TRP A 323 -27.52 22.62 -11.54
N GLU A 324 -28.29 23.11 -10.57
CA GLU A 324 -28.27 22.59 -9.19
C GLU A 324 -29.71 22.47 -8.67
N TRP A 325 -29.92 21.53 -7.74
CA TRP A 325 -31.18 21.44 -7.02
C TRP A 325 -31.36 22.63 -6.08
N LEU A 326 -32.50 23.27 -6.19
CA LEU A 326 -32.89 24.41 -5.36
C LEU A 326 -34.03 23.99 -4.43
N ASN A 327 -34.05 24.56 -3.23
CA ASN A 327 -35.18 24.45 -2.33
C ASN A 327 -36.36 25.21 -2.90
N ALA A 328 -37.53 24.57 -3.01
CA ALA A 328 -38.70 25.12 -3.68
C ALA A 328 -39.26 26.42 -3.00
N THR A 329 -39.05 26.58 -1.69
CA THR A 329 -39.52 27.72 -0.93
C THR A 329 -38.59 28.92 -1.02
N THR A 330 -37.27 28.68 -0.94
CA THR A 330 -36.25 29.75 -0.85
C THR A 330 -35.59 30.09 -2.17
N GLY A 331 -35.69 29.24 -3.17
CA GLY A 331 -34.94 29.36 -4.43
C GLY A 331 -33.42 29.25 -4.29
N LEU A 332 -32.93 28.89 -3.11
CA LEU A 332 -31.49 28.73 -2.82
C LEU A 332 -31.05 27.27 -2.96
N PRO A 333 -29.75 26.98 -3.06
CA PRO A 333 -29.23 25.59 -3.20
C PRO A 333 -29.75 24.67 -2.10
N ASN A 334 -30.34 23.54 -2.50
CA ASN A 334 -30.80 22.55 -1.54
C ASN A 334 -29.59 21.86 -0.87
N THR A 335 -29.44 22.00 0.45
CA THR A 335 -28.29 21.49 1.20
C THR A 335 -28.22 19.96 1.24
N ASN A 336 -29.38 19.30 1.18
CA ASN A 336 -29.51 17.85 1.25
C ASN A 336 -29.34 17.16 -0.12
N ALA A 337 -29.53 17.88 -1.21
CA ALA A 337 -29.45 17.34 -2.55
C ALA A 337 -27.99 17.08 -2.96
N THR A 338 -27.81 16.04 -3.78
CA THR A 338 -26.54 15.81 -4.48
C THR A 338 -26.17 17.03 -5.30
N LYS A 339 -24.92 17.49 -5.20
CA LYS A 339 -24.40 18.62 -5.95
C LYS A 339 -24.02 18.22 -7.36
N ASN A 340 -24.08 19.16 -8.32
CA ASN A 340 -23.64 18.91 -9.68
C ASN A 340 -22.18 18.42 -9.72
N PRO A 341 -21.92 17.21 -10.25
CA PRO A 341 -20.57 16.59 -10.18
C PRO A 341 -19.50 17.42 -10.89
N LEU A 342 -19.84 18.09 -12.00
CA LEU A 342 -18.89 18.91 -12.75
C LEU A 342 -18.62 20.24 -12.04
N SER A 343 -19.61 20.81 -11.38
CA SER A 343 -19.48 21.98 -10.50
C SER A 343 -18.50 21.67 -9.36
N MET A 344 -18.65 20.51 -8.68
CA MET A 344 -17.74 20.07 -7.63
C MET A 344 -16.28 20.04 -8.08
N LEU A 345 -16.01 19.57 -9.28
CA LEU A 345 -14.65 19.51 -9.82
C LEU A 345 -14.10 20.89 -10.20
N ASN A 346 -14.90 21.73 -10.84
CA ASN A 346 -14.41 22.99 -11.42
C ASN A 346 -14.38 24.13 -10.41
N GLN A 347 -15.22 24.08 -9.38
CA GLN A 347 -15.35 25.15 -8.38
C GLN A 347 -14.61 24.87 -7.07
N LYS A 348 -13.94 23.72 -6.97
CA LYS A 348 -12.97 23.41 -5.91
C LYS A 348 -11.57 23.35 -6.48
N ILE A 349 -10.67 24.09 -5.87
CA ILE A 349 -9.24 24.13 -6.20
C ILE A 349 -8.48 23.70 -4.96
N ASP A 350 -7.84 22.54 -5.03
CA ASP A 350 -7.03 21.97 -3.96
C ASP A 350 -5.64 21.67 -4.50
N VAL A 351 -4.66 22.49 -4.11
CA VAL A 351 -3.28 22.40 -4.60
C VAL A 351 -2.32 22.30 -3.43
N SER A 352 -1.35 21.42 -3.56
CA SER A 352 -0.29 21.25 -2.58
C SER A 352 1.08 21.18 -3.22
N TYR A 353 2.07 21.59 -2.45
CA TYR A 353 3.48 21.58 -2.78
C TYR A 353 4.21 20.80 -1.69
N VAL A 354 5.02 19.83 -2.09
CA VAL A 354 5.78 19.00 -1.16
C VAL A 354 7.24 19.02 -1.57
N THR A 355 8.12 19.30 -0.60
CA THR A 355 9.57 19.17 -0.74
C THR A 355 10.06 18.06 0.16
N ARG A 356 10.94 17.17 -0.35
CA ARG A 356 11.57 16.13 0.45
C ARG A 356 13.06 16.09 0.19
N SER A 357 13.84 16.01 1.28
CA SER A 357 15.27 15.77 1.28
C SER A 357 15.56 14.47 2.01
N LEU A 358 15.98 13.47 1.28
CA LEU A 358 16.31 12.14 1.80
C LEU A 358 17.78 11.84 1.46
N GLY A 359 18.57 11.47 2.47
CA GLY A 359 19.94 11.10 2.20
C GLY A 359 20.71 10.64 3.41
N ASN A 360 21.90 10.11 3.14
CA ASN A 360 22.83 9.69 4.17
C ASN A 360 24.29 9.80 3.74
N ILE A 361 25.15 9.80 4.74
CA ILE A 361 26.58 9.62 4.61
C ILE A 361 26.93 8.39 5.40
N GLN A 362 27.49 7.39 4.72
CA GLN A 362 27.95 6.14 5.33
C GLN A 362 29.47 6.03 5.20
N LEU A 363 30.15 5.80 6.29
CA LEU A 363 31.59 5.55 6.40
C LEU A 363 31.80 4.09 6.78
N ASP A 364 32.61 3.35 6.03
CA ASP A 364 33.03 1.98 6.35
C ASP A 364 34.56 1.96 6.36
N TYR A 365 35.14 1.83 7.55
CA TYR A 365 36.59 1.83 7.76
C TYR A 365 37.09 0.49 8.26
N LYS A 366 37.95 -0.15 7.48
CA LYS A 366 38.69 -1.34 7.86
C LYS A 366 39.97 -0.95 8.58
N PHE A 367 40.17 -1.46 9.79
CA PHE A 367 41.37 -1.15 10.56
C PHE A 367 42.63 -1.69 9.88
N HIS A 368 43.69 -0.88 9.78
CA HIS A 368 44.93 -1.28 9.11
C HIS A 368 45.65 -2.40 9.85
N PHE A 369 45.59 -2.42 11.20
CA PHE A 369 46.19 -3.41 12.04
C PHE A 369 45.38 -4.72 12.13
N LEU A 370 44.09 -4.69 11.77
CA LEU A 370 43.18 -5.85 11.80
C LEU A 370 42.12 -5.68 10.73
N PRO A 371 42.39 -5.98 9.45
CA PRO A 371 41.48 -5.71 8.35
C PRO A 371 40.15 -6.47 8.40
N GLU A 372 40.06 -7.54 9.19
CA GLU A 372 38.83 -8.28 9.48
C GLU A 372 37.85 -7.49 10.34
N LEU A 373 38.35 -6.53 11.15
CA LEU A 373 37.54 -5.63 11.97
C LEU A 373 37.30 -4.34 11.17
N ARG A 374 36.06 -3.92 11.17
CA ARG A 374 35.66 -2.64 10.59
C ARG A 374 34.69 -1.90 11.49
N VAL A 375 34.71 -0.60 11.41
CA VAL A 375 33.69 0.29 11.96
C VAL A 375 32.86 0.88 10.84
N ASN A 376 31.55 0.87 11.02
CA ASN A 376 30.63 1.55 10.10
C ASN A 376 29.88 2.64 10.85
N VAL A 377 29.79 3.83 10.24
CA VAL A 377 29.02 4.97 10.77
C VAL A 377 28.08 5.42 9.67
N ASN A 378 26.79 5.53 9.97
CA ASN A 378 25.76 5.98 9.03
C ASN A 378 24.96 7.12 9.67
N ALA A 379 25.01 8.31 9.07
CA ALA A 379 24.20 9.46 9.47
C ALA A 379 23.22 9.78 8.34
N GLY A 380 21.93 9.78 8.64
CA GLY A 380 20.87 9.94 7.66
C GLY A 380 19.81 10.96 8.05
N ILE A 381 19.15 11.51 7.04
CA ILE A 381 18.02 12.44 7.19
C ILE A 381 16.89 12.03 6.23
N ASP A 382 15.65 12.29 6.66
CA ASP A 382 14.45 12.23 5.83
C ASP A 382 13.54 13.40 6.24
N TYR A 383 13.71 14.54 5.58
CA TYR A 383 12.99 15.77 5.85
C TYR A 383 11.95 16.00 4.77
N THR A 384 10.70 16.18 5.18
CA THR A 384 9.58 16.45 4.28
C THR A 384 8.78 17.62 4.81
N ASP A 385 8.62 18.64 3.99
CA ASP A 385 7.77 19.80 4.23
C ASP A 385 6.67 19.85 3.19
N SER A 386 5.45 20.10 3.62
CA SER A 386 4.32 20.32 2.75
C SER A 386 3.56 21.60 3.07
N LYS A 387 3.01 22.20 2.04
CA LYS A 387 2.07 23.32 2.15
C LYS A 387 1.02 23.17 1.07
N GLY A 388 -0.20 23.51 1.41
CA GLY A 388 -1.29 23.48 0.44
C GLY A 388 -2.41 24.45 0.79
N ASN A 389 -3.27 24.64 -0.17
CA ASN A 389 -4.47 25.43 0.00
C ASN A 389 -5.63 24.77 -0.74
N THR A 390 -6.79 24.81 -0.09
CA THR A 390 -8.06 24.40 -0.67
C THR A 390 -8.97 25.62 -0.74
N ARG A 391 -9.48 25.94 -1.92
CA ARG A 391 -10.44 27.01 -2.15
C ARG A 391 -11.69 26.41 -2.79
N VAL A 392 -12.85 26.71 -2.21
CA VAL A 392 -14.16 26.46 -2.81
C VAL A 392 -14.79 27.80 -3.12
N LEU A 393 -15.21 27.96 -4.37
CA LEU A 393 -15.74 29.25 -4.85
C LEU A 393 -17.09 29.59 -4.19
N PRO A 394 -17.41 30.86 -4.00
CA PRO A 394 -18.74 31.32 -3.51
C PRO A 394 -19.91 30.81 -4.36
N THR A 395 -19.66 30.62 -5.65
CA THR A 395 -20.64 30.10 -6.62
C THR A 395 -20.84 28.59 -6.55
N SER A 396 -20.07 27.89 -5.73
CA SER A 396 -20.26 26.46 -5.53
C SER A 396 -21.44 26.19 -4.59
N ALA A 397 -22.37 25.34 -5.01
CA ALA A 397 -23.51 24.95 -4.18
C ALA A 397 -23.06 24.32 -2.84
N SER A 398 -21.88 23.73 -2.77
CA SER A 398 -21.32 23.14 -1.54
C SER A 398 -20.83 24.17 -0.53
N ALA A 399 -20.49 25.38 -0.96
CA ALA A 399 -20.00 26.46 -0.11
C ALA A 399 -20.80 27.77 -0.24
N PHE A 400 -21.98 27.71 -0.87
CA PHE A 400 -22.84 28.85 -1.13
C PHE A 400 -23.18 29.61 0.16
N TYR A 401 -23.65 28.90 1.19
CA TYR A 401 -24.08 29.50 2.47
C TYR A 401 -22.92 30.03 3.32
N SER A 402 -21.67 29.67 2.97
CA SER A 402 -20.48 30.23 3.59
C SER A 402 -19.80 31.28 2.72
N SER A 403 -20.40 31.66 1.60
CA SER A 403 -19.84 32.57 0.59
C SER A 403 -18.45 32.13 0.10
N GLY A 404 -18.30 30.82 -0.03
CA GLY A 404 -17.02 30.19 -0.33
C GLY A 404 -16.21 29.85 0.90
N THR A 405 -15.15 29.05 0.72
CA THR A 405 -14.20 28.68 1.78
C THR A 405 -12.77 28.75 1.28
N TYR A 406 -11.86 29.06 2.19
CA TYR A 406 -10.42 29.06 1.94
C TYR A 406 -9.68 28.44 3.14
N LYS A 407 -8.94 27.37 2.87
CA LYS A 407 -8.12 26.66 3.86
C LYS A 407 -6.67 26.66 3.44
N ARG A 408 -5.77 26.99 4.35
CA ARG A 408 -4.32 26.71 4.24
C ARG A 408 -3.94 25.61 5.20
N TYR A 409 -2.99 24.77 4.79
CA TYR A 409 -2.37 23.79 5.67
C TYR A 409 -0.88 23.71 5.39
N THR A 410 -0.12 23.43 6.44
CA THR A 410 1.30 23.12 6.37
C THR A 410 1.60 21.95 7.28
N GLN A 411 2.58 21.14 6.94
CA GLN A 411 3.04 20.06 7.76
C GLN A 411 4.54 19.86 7.54
N SER A 412 5.27 19.61 8.61
CA SER A 412 6.71 19.32 8.60
C SER A 412 6.99 17.98 9.28
N ARG A 413 7.85 17.18 8.67
CA ARG A 413 8.39 15.94 9.24
C ARG A 413 9.88 15.91 9.07
N LYS A 414 10.61 15.66 10.16
CA LYS A 414 12.08 15.67 10.16
C LYS A 414 12.55 14.45 10.92
N ASN A 415 12.99 13.44 10.17
CA ASN A 415 13.52 12.22 10.75
C ASN A 415 15.04 12.24 10.63
N LYS A 416 15.73 11.84 11.68
CA LYS A 416 17.19 11.74 11.76
C LYS A 416 17.57 10.33 12.14
N LEU A 417 18.66 9.87 11.59
CA LEU A 417 19.26 8.58 11.87
C LEU A 417 20.74 8.75 12.21
N PHE A 418 21.19 8.03 13.22
CA PHE A 418 22.61 7.84 13.48
C PHE A 418 22.86 6.39 13.92
N ASP A 419 23.59 5.65 13.11
CA ASP A 419 24.02 4.28 13.41
C ASP A 419 25.53 4.22 13.53
N VAL A 420 26.02 3.48 14.48
CA VAL A 420 27.43 3.09 14.58
C VAL A 420 27.54 1.62 14.97
N TYR A 421 28.35 0.86 14.23
CA TYR A 421 28.57 -0.55 14.57
C TYR A 421 29.98 -1.02 14.22
N LEU A 422 30.44 -2.00 14.97
CA LEU A 422 31.62 -2.78 14.69
C LEU A 422 31.23 -4.08 14.01
N ASN A 423 31.94 -4.49 12.99
CA ASN A 423 31.80 -5.79 12.36
C ASN A 423 33.18 -6.48 12.29
N TYR A 424 33.25 -7.69 12.81
CA TYR A 424 34.41 -8.58 12.70
C TYR A 424 34.05 -9.77 11.84
N ASN A 425 34.72 -9.93 10.70
CA ASN A 425 34.51 -11.04 9.77
C ASN A 425 35.81 -11.75 9.49
N LYS A 426 35.88 -13.05 9.88
CA LYS A 426 37.07 -13.87 9.71
C LYS A 426 36.75 -15.27 9.25
N LYS A 427 37.42 -15.70 8.20
CA LYS A 427 37.46 -17.09 7.79
C LYS A 427 38.67 -17.75 8.45
N VAL A 428 38.42 -18.84 9.20
CA VAL A 428 39.42 -19.66 9.85
C VAL A 428 39.53 -20.98 9.09
N GLU A 429 40.51 -21.06 8.22
CA GLU A 429 40.68 -22.22 7.30
C GLU A 429 40.87 -23.54 8.06
N SER A 430 41.64 -23.55 9.17
CA SER A 430 41.86 -24.74 9.98
C SER A 430 40.59 -25.33 10.59
N LEU A 431 39.59 -24.52 10.84
CA LEU A 431 38.29 -24.92 11.34
C LEU A 431 37.24 -25.06 10.24
N ASN A 432 37.63 -24.79 8.98
CA ASN A 432 36.68 -24.70 7.86
C ASN A 432 35.45 -23.83 8.20
N SER A 433 35.68 -22.73 8.90
CA SER A 433 34.62 -21.89 9.51
C SER A 433 34.78 -20.43 9.19
N THR A 434 33.66 -19.75 9.00
CA THR A 434 33.61 -18.28 8.90
C THR A 434 32.75 -17.73 10.04
N PHE A 435 33.31 -16.76 10.74
CA PHE A 435 32.67 -16.03 11.83
C PHE A 435 32.43 -14.60 11.37
N ASP A 436 31.19 -14.09 11.55
CA ASP A 436 30.84 -12.71 11.32
C ASP A 436 30.06 -12.21 12.53
N VAL A 437 30.65 -11.26 13.26
CA VAL A 437 30.06 -10.69 14.47
C VAL A 437 29.84 -9.21 14.26
N THR A 438 28.63 -8.73 14.50
CA THR A 438 28.30 -7.32 14.45
C THR A 438 27.72 -6.88 15.80
N ALA A 439 28.17 -5.75 16.33
CA ALA A 439 27.59 -5.10 17.52
C ALA A 439 27.49 -3.60 17.29
N GLY A 440 26.38 -3.01 17.66
CA GLY A 440 26.16 -1.62 17.31
C GLY A 440 25.07 -0.92 18.13
N TYR A 441 24.99 0.36 17.82
CA TYR A 441 24.07 1.33 18.39
C TYR A 441 23.34 2.05 17.27
N SER A 442 22.04 2.34 17.47
CA SER A 442 21.20 3.09 16.55
C SER A 442 20.38 4.13 17.32
N TYR A 443 20.36 5.34 16.80
CA TYR A 443 19.53 6.44 17.28
C TYR A 443 18.64 6.93 16.15
N GLN A 444 17.32 7.00 16.37
CA GLN A 444 16.34 7.52 15.44
C GLN A 444 15.47 8.55 16.15
N ASP A 445 15.30 9.69 15.51
CA ASP A 445 14.51 10.80 15.99
C ASP A 445 13.46 11.18 14.96
N PHE A 446 12.20 11.33 15.40
CA PHE A 446 11.03 11.60 14.57
C PHE A 446 10.34 12.85 15.08
N TYR A 447 10.49 13.93 14.34
CA TYR A 447 9.81 15.18 14.59
C TYR A 447 8.67 15.39 13.62
N ARG A 448 7.52 15.82 14.14
CA ARG A 448 6.34 16.18 13.36
C ARG A 448 5.76 17.49 13.87
N SER A 449 5.44 18.39 12.94
CA SER A 449 4.79 19.67 13.24
C SER A 449 3.66 19.93 12.26
N GLU A 450 2.52 20.30 12.81
CA GLU A 450 1.33 20.79 12.08
C GLU A 450 0.94 22.13 12.73
N PRO A 451 1.34 23.26 12.15
CA PRO A 451 0.97 24.56 12.69
C PRO A 451 -0.55 24.78 12.64
N LEU A 452 -1.02 25.76 13.39
CA LEU A 452 -2.41 26.17 13.39
C LEU A 452 -2.93 26.35 11.96
N ALA A 453 -4.01 25.65 11.62
CA ALA A 453 -4.70 25.78 10.34
C ALA A 453 -6.13 26.34 10.56
N MET A 454 -6.54 27.24 9.67
CA MET A 454 -7.88 27.81 9.69
C MET A 454 -8.55 27.61 8.34
N THR A 455 -9.83 27.25 8.36
CA THR A 455 -10.70 27.36 7.20
C THR A 455 -11.49 28.66 7.34
N ILE A 456 -11.16 29.66 6.54
CA ILE A 456 -11.82 30.95 6.50
C ILE A 456 -13.05 30.82 5.61
N LYS A 457 -14.19 31.32 6.07
CA LYS A 457 -15.44 31.41 5.30
C LYS A 457 -15.55 32.81 4.68
N GLY A 458 -16.09 32.88 3.50
CA GLY A 458 -16.27 34.19 2.80
C GLY A 458 -17.29 35.08 3.46
N ASP A 459 -18.27 34.51 4.17
CA ASP A 459 -19.20 35.25 5.01
C ASP A 459 -18.51 35.62 6.34
N PRO A 460 -18.27 36.91 6.64
CA PRO A 460 -17.60 37.34 7.85
C PRO A 460 -18.42 37.10 9.14
N ALA A 461 -19.71 36.83 9.02
CA ALA A 461 -20.56 36.49 10.17
C ALA A 461 -20.29 35.05 10.69
N LEU A 462 -19.69 34.19 9.83
CA LEU A 462 -19.38 32.81 10.19
C LEU A 462 -17.98 32.71 10.77
N GLN A 463 -17.86 32.07 11.93
CA GLN A 463 -16.56 31.82 12.56
C GLN A 463 -15.70 30.89 11.71
N PRO A 464 -14.38 31.11 11.63
CA PRO A 464 -13.46 30.18 11.02
C PRO A 464 -13.46 28.81 11.72
N ASP A 465 -13.28 27.74 10.96
CA ASP A 465 -12.98 26.43 11.52
C ASP A 465 -11.48 26.36 11.84
N ILE A 466 -11.14 26.12 13.09
CA ILE A 466 -9.78 26.14 13.57
C ILE A 466 -9.30 24.70 13.84
N VAL A 467 -8.16 24.34 13.28
CA VAL A 467 -7.41 23.12 13.63
C VAL A 467 -6.22 23.57 14.48
N ASN A 468 -6.15 23.09 15.71
CA ASN A 468 -5.10 23.48 16.65
C ASN A 468 -3.72 23.03 16.18
N ALA A 469 -2.72 23.81 16.49
CA ALA A 469 -1.33 23.46 16.25
C ALA A 469 -0.95 22.16 16.98
N PHE A 470 -0.16 21.35 16.33
CA PHE A 470 0.34 20.11 16.87
C PHE A 470 1.84 20.00 16.58
N GLU A 471 2.62 19.74 17.62
CA GLU A 471 4.05 19.51 17.50
C GLU A 471 4.45 18.39 18.45
N THR A 472 5.22 17.44 17.94
CA THR A 472 5.64 16.28 18.70
C THR A 472 6.95 15.72 18.20
N GLU A 473 7.68 15.09 19.12
CA GLU A 473 8.95 14.43 18.84
C GLU A 473 8.97 13.07 19.55
N SER A 474 9.44 12.05 18.88
CA SER A 474 9.60 10.71 19.46
C SER A 474 10.93 10.11 19.04
N THR A 475 11.55 9.38 19.96
CA THR A 475 12.90 8.85 19.80
C THR A 475 12.93 7.36 20.04
N ILE A 476 13.71 6.65 19.21
CA ILE A 476 14.07 5.24 19.41
C ILE A 476 15.58 5.16 19.57
N LEU A 477 16.01 4.53 20.65
CA LEU A 477 17.40 4.24 20.94
C LEU A 477 17.57 2.73 21.02
N SER A 478 18.59 2.18 20.35
CA SER A 478 18.73 0.74 20.21
C SER A 478 20.17 0.28 20.37
N TYR A 479 20.33 -0.88 21.00
CA TYR A 479 21.58 -1.66 21.01
C TYR A 479 21.33 -2.99 20.34
N PHE A 480 22.23 -3.44 19.48
CA PHE A 480 22.03 -4.68 18.78
C PHE A 480 23.33 -5.48 18.61
N GLY A 481 23.17 -6.80 18.55
CA GLY A 481 24.23 -7.74 18.23
C GLY A 481 23.73 -8.80 17.25
N ARG A 482 24.58 -9.18 16.31
CA ARG A 482 24.35 -10.30 15.38
C ARG A 482 25.60 -11.16 15.30
N PHE A 483 25.38 -12.45 15.34
CA PHE A 483 26.40 -13.48 15.12
C PHE A 483 25.99 -14.36 13.95
N ASN A 484 26.82 -14.40 12.90
CA ASN A 484 26.67 -15.35 11.81
C ASN A 484 27.83 -16.33 11.84
N TYR A 485 27.50 -17.61 11.68
CA TYR A 485 28.47 -18.69 11.65
C TYR A 485 28.22 -19.58 10.43
N ASN A 486 29.24 -19.82 9.65
CA ASN A 486 29.23 -20.73 8.51
C ASN A 486 30.30 -21.81 8.70
N PHE A 487 29.86 -23.06 8.83
CA PHE A 487 30.71 -24.22 8.95
C PHE A 487 30.72 -25.02 7.65
N GLY A 488 31.87 -25.06 6.99
CA GLY A 488 32.12 -25.85 5.78
C GLY A 488 31.23 -25.48 4.59
N ASP A 489 30.70 -24.30 4.53
CA ASP A 489 29.66 -23.89 3.58
C ASP A 489 28.42 -24.80 3.58
N LYS A 490 28.20 -25.56 4.66
CA LYS A 490 27.12 -26.54 4.83
C LYS A 490 26.10 -26.11 5.88
N TYR A 491 26.59 -25.75 7.06
CA TYR A 491 25.76 -25.42 8.22
C TYR A 491 25.91 -23.95 8.54
N LEU A 492 24.81 -23.25 8.54
CA LEU A 492 24.73 -21.82 8.74
C LEU A 492 23.86 -21.50 9.96
N LEU A 493 24.36 -20.63 10.82
CA LEU A 493 23.65 -20.12 11.99
C LEU A 493 23.68 -18.59 11.96
N THR A 494 22.55 -17.99 12.19
CA THR A 494 22.41 -16.55 12.50
C THR A 494 21.72 -16.40 13.85
N ALA A 495 22.31 -15.66 14.77
CA ALA A 495 21.69 -15.26 16.04
C ALA A 495 21.70 -13.75 16.13
N THR A 496 20.58 -13.14 16.48
CA THR A 496 20.43 -11.70 16.60
C THR A 496 19.76 -11.37 17.93
N VAL A 497 20.24 -10.35 18.59
CA VAL A 497 19.55 -9.75 19.74
C VAL A 497 19.53 -8.23 19.55
N ARG A 498 18.40 -7.61 19.81
CA ARG A 498 18.23 -6.16 19.76
C ARG A 498 17.42 -5.70 20.97
N ASN A 499 17.88 -4.65 21.63
CA ASN A 499 17.15 -3.95 22.66
C ASN A 499 16.75 -2.57 22.14
N ASP A 500 15.45 -2.33 22.00
CA ASP A 500 14.90 -1.03 21.59
C ASP A 500 14.28 -0.32 22.80
N ARG A 501 14.49 0.99 22.86
CA ARG A 501 13.91 1.90 23.85
C ARG A 501 13.19 3.02 23.14
N SER A 502 11.89 3.19 23.40
CA SER A 502 11.07 4.23 22.77
C SER A 502 10.53 5.23 23.77
N SER A 503 10.56 6.50 23.43
CA SER A 503 9.94 7.57 24.22
C SER A 503 8.40 7.52 24.22
N ARG A 504 7.79 6.69 23.37
CA ARG A 504 6.33 6.51 23.28
C ARG A 504 5.72 5.72 24.44
N PHE A 505 6.55 5.13 25.29
CA PHE A 505 6.13 4.33 26.44
C PHE A 505 6.68 4.90 27.76
N SER A 506 6.02 4.57 28.86
CA SER A 506 6.45 4.93 30.19
C SER A 506 7.85 4.40 30.52
N LYS A 507 8.50 4.95 31.53
CA LYS A 507 9.86 4.55 31.92
C LYS A 507 10.00 3.04 32.15
N GLU A 508 8.96 2.42 32.67
CA GLU A 508 8.91 0.99 33.01
C GLU A 508 8.78 0.12 31.75
N ASN A 509 8.08 0.58 30.71
CA ASN A 509 7.71 -0.20 29.52
C ASN A 509 8.45 0.22 28.24
N ARG A 510 9.33 1.25 28.30
CA ARG A 510 10.00 1.78 27.11
C ARG A 510 11.00 0.84 26.47
N SER A 511 11.55 -0.13 27.22
CA SER A 511 12.58 -1.05 26.76
C SER A 511 12.00 -2.42 26.44
N SER A 512 12.35 -2.98 25.26
CA SER A 512 12.01 -4.36 24.90
C SER A 512 13.18 -5.03 24.18
N ILE A 513 13.31 -6.35 24.37
CA ILE A 513 14.36 -7.17 23.75
C ILE A 513 13.74 -8.06 22.68
N PHE A 514 14.34 -8.09 21.52
CA PHE A 514 13.90 -8.85 20.35
C PHE A 514 14.97 -9.85 19.91
N PRO A 515 14.93 -11.11 20.40
CA PRO A 515 15.83 -12.17 20.00
C PRO A 515 15.37 -12.84 18.70
N ALA A 516 16.32 -13.34 17.90
CA ALA A 516 16.03 -14.18 16.76
C ALA A 516 17.16 -15.16 16.46
N VAL A 517 16.80 -16.34 15.94
CA VAL A 517 17.73 -17.40 15.53
C VAL A 517 17.27 -17.94 14.19
N GLY A 518 18.23 -18.14 13.28
CA GLY A 518 18.04 -18.77 11.99
C GLY A 518 19.10 -19.86 11.77
N LEU A 519 18.66 -21.00 11.28
CA LEU A 519 19.51 -22.12 10.91
C LEU A 519 19.32 -22.43 9.43
N ALA A 520 20.40 -22.80 8.74
CA ALA A 520 20.26 -23.34 7.40
C ALA A 520 21.27 -24.49 7.19
N TRP A 521 20.80 -25.51 6.46
CA TRP A 521 21.58 -26.66 6.04
C TRP A 521 21.59 -26.73 4.52
N ARG A 522 22.80 -26.61 3.96
CA ARG A 522 23.04 -26.75 2.52
C ARG A 522 23.28 -28.24 2.20
N ILE A 523 22.20 -28.92 1.91
CA ILE A 523 22.15 -30.33 1.60
C ILE A 523 22.96 -30.63 0.33
N ASP A 524 22.96 -29.70 -0.64
CA ASP A 524 23.73 -29.77 -1.89
C ASP A 524 25.24 -29.88 -1.69
N LYS A 525 25.74 -29.47 -0.54
CA LYS A 525 27.18 -29.53 -0.20
C LYS A 525 27.60 -30.82 0.53
N GLU A 526 26.65 -31.68 0.84
CA GLU A 526 26.93 -32.94 1.50
C GLU A 526 27.62 -33.95 0.56
N ASN A 527 28.40 -34.87 1.13
CA ASN A 527 29.14 -35.83 0.35
C ASN A 527 28.26 -36.77 -0.49
N PHE A 528 27.09 -37.13 0.03
CA PHE A 528 26.12 -37.98 -0.68
C PHE A 528 25.48 -37.29 -1.88
N MET A 529 25.59 -35.96 -2.00
CA MET A 529 25.08 -35.17 -3.13
C MET A 529 26.11 -34.90 -4.23
N LYS A 530 27.37 -35.26 -4.01
CA LYS A 530 28.47 -34.92 -4.96
C LYS A 530 28.38 -35.63 -6.31
N ASN A 531 27.81 -36.84 -6.35
CA ASN A 531 27.79 -37.70 -7.54
C ASN A 531 26.51 -37.57 -8.38
N GLN A 532 25.70 -36.53 -8.18
CA GLN A 532 24.48 -36.27 -8.95
C GLN A 532 24.60 -34.89 -9.64
N ASN A 533 23.95 -34.77 -10.82
CA ASN A 533 24.02 -33.58 -11.66
C ASN A 533 22.64 -32.90 -11.86
N VAL A 534 21.61 -33.40 -11.21
CA VAL A 534 20.23 -32.88 -11.36
C VAL A 534 20.00 -31.73 -10.39
N VAL A 535 20.40 -31.89 -9.13
CA VAL A 535 20.20 -30.86 -8.08
C VAL A 535 21.42 -29.93 -8.07
N SER A 536 21.19 -28.67 -8.42
CA SER A 536 22.22 -27.61 -8.42
C SER A 536 22.39 -26.99 -7.03
N SER A 537 21.26 -26.81 -6.34
CA SER A 537 21.21 -26.27 -4.97
C SER A 537 20.05 -26.88 -4.20
N LEU A 538 20.27 -27.16 -2.93
CA LEU A 538 19.23 -27.65 -2.02
C LEU A 538 19.57 -27.21 -0.61
N LYS A 539 18.73 -26.30 -0.05
CA LYS A 539 18.97 -25.72 1.26
C LYS A 539 17.70 -25.74 2.10
N LEU A 540 17.76 -26.37 3.27
CA LEU A 540 16.71 -26.34 4.29
C LEU A 540 17.00 -25.19 5.26
N ARG A 541 15.98 -24.41 5.60
CA ARG A 541 16.06 -23.29 6.55
C ARG A 541 15.01 -23.43 7.64
N ALA A 542 15.36 -23.01 8.85
CA ALA A 542 14.45 -22.88 9.98
C ALA A 542 14.75 -21.58 10.72
N GLY A 543 13.73 -20.82 11.05
CA GLY A 543 13.87 -19.53 11.72
C GLY A 543 12.83 -19.35 12.82
N TRP A 544 13.26 -18.71 13.90
CA TRP A 544 12.41 -18.24 14.97
C TRP A 544 12.87 -16.85 15.40
N GLY A 545 11.94 -15.98 15.81
CA GLY A 545 12.33 -14.73 16.42
C GLY A 545 11.15 -13.87 16.81
N GLU A 546 11.46 -12.83 17.56
CA GLU A 546 10.52 -11.84 18.04
C GLU A 546 10.83 -10.48 17.44
N THR A 547 9.78 -9.74 17.12
CA THR A 547 9.86 -8.35 16.65
C THR A 547 8.78 -7.54 17.35
N GLY A 548 9.00 -6.23 17.51
CA GLY A 548 8.06 -5.35 18.17
C GLY A 548 7.32 -4.43 17.22
N GLN A 549 6.26 -3.80 17.74
CA GLN A 549 5.58 -2.68 17.11
C GLN A 549 5.18 -1.67 18.16
N GLN A 550 5.32 -0.38 17.79
CA GLN A 550 4.95 0.76 18.64
C GLN A 550 3.95 1.71 17.96
N GLY A 551 3.39 1.30 16.83
CA GLY A 551 2.48 2.13 16.03
C GLY A 551 1.23 2.47 16.81
N VAL A 552 1.27 3.55 17.56
CA VAL A 552 0.14 4.03 18.35
C VAL A 552 -0.68 4.99 17.51
N ILE A 553 -1.97 4.76 17.47
CA ILE A 553 -2.92 5.59 16.72
C ILE A 553 -2.87 7.02 17.26
N GLY A 554 -2.43 7.95 16.43
CA GLY A 554 -2.65 9.39 16.60
C GLY A 554 -1.85 10.15 17.67
N ASN A 555 -0.94 9.49 18.42
CA ASN A 555 -0.30 10.11 19.58
C ASN A 555 1.08 9.54 19.90
N ASP A 556 2.06 10.42 20.18
CA ASP A 556 3.42 10.00 20.56
C ASP A 556 3.62 9.77 22.05
N TYR A 557 2.66 10.16 22.91
CA TYR A 557 2.72 9.99 24.36
C TYR A 557 1.39 9.47 24.93
N PRO A 558 0.90 8.32 24.49
CA PRO A 558 -0.42 7.81 24.86
C PRO A 558 -0.54 7.38 26.33
N PHE A 559 0.60 7.21 27.01
CA PHE A 559 0.69 6.83 28.42
C PHE A 559 0.57 8.02 29.39
N LEU A 560 0.55 9.26 28.87
CA LEU A 560 0.43 10.48 29.69
C LEU A 560 -1.02 10.92 29.80
N ALA A 561 -1.40 11.36 31.03
CA ALA A 561 -2.67 12.06 31.23
C ALA A 561 -2.67 13.39 30.47
N ARG A 562 -3.74 13.67 29.72
CA ARG A 562 -3.85 14.86 28.88
C ARG A 562 -5.25 15.44 28.91
N TYR A 563 -5.29 16.73 28.59
CA TYR A 563 -6.53 17.45 28.32
C TYR A 563 -6.56 17.91 26.87
N VAL A 564 -7.71 17.88 26.25
CA VAL A 564 -7.95 18.49 24.94
C VAL A 564 -8.95 19.61 25.06
N ILE A 565 -8.78 20.63 24.25
CA ILE A 565 -9.76 21.71 24.14
C ILE A 565 -11.03 21.12 23.48
N SER A 566 -12.17 21.39 24.07
CA SER A 566 -13.46 20.92 23.54
C SER A 566 -13.80 21.60 22.18
N ASP A 567 -14.61 20.91 21.41
CA ASP A 567 -15.10 21.42 20.12
C ASP A 567 -15.94 22.68 20.27
N ASN A 568 -16.07 23.46 19.20
CA ASN A 568 -16.86 24.69 19.18
C ASN A 568 -18.33 24.49 19.60
N GLY A 569 -18.89 23.29 19.40
CA GLY A 569 -20.24 22.94 19.82
C GLY A 569 -20.40 22.60 21.32
N THR A 570 -19.29 22.50 22.06
CA THR A 570 -19.28 22.12 23.49
C THR A 570 -18.64 23.20 24.38
N LYS A 571 -18.79 24.47 23.98
CA LYS A 571 -18.38 25.62 24.80
C LYS A 571 -19.32 25.81 25.97
N TYR A 572 -18.79 26.22 27.10
CA TYR A 572 -19.55 26.63 28.26
C TYR A 572 -19.84 28.12 28.20
N GLN A 573 -21.12 28.51 28.35
CA GLN A 573 -21.53 29.89 28.35
C GLN A 573 -21.52 30.45 29.79
N ILE A 574 -20.78 31.53 29.98
CA ILE A 574 -20.81 32.32 31.21
C ILE A 574 -21.18 33.74 30.81
N GLY A 575 -22.38 34.19 31.21
CA GLY A 575 -22.95 35.44 30.70
C GLY A 575 -23.12 35.39 29.18
N ASP A 576 -22.62 36.40 28.49
CA ASP A 576 -22.67 36.49 27.01
C ASP A 576 -21.42 35.93 26.34
N GLN A 577 -20.50 35.32 27.09
CA GLN A 577 -19.25 34.78 26.57
C GLN A 577 -19.25 33.26 26.55
N PHE A 578 -18.72 32.70 25.46
CA PHE A 578 -18.53 31.26 25.29
C PHE A 578 -17.07 30.86 25.52
N TYR A 579 -16.84 30.01 26.52
CA TYR A 579 -15.52 29.53 26.86
C TYR A 579 -15.30 28.10 26.41
N ASN A 580 -14.14 27.81 25.83
CA ASN A 580 -13.74 26.44 25.57
C ASN A 580 -13.53 25.70 26.89
N THR A 581 -14.08 24.51 27.00
CA THR A 581 -13.81 23.62 28.12
C THR A 581 -12.62 22.73 27.81
N LEU A 582 -11.99 22.22 28.86
CA LEU A 582 -10.95 21.19 28.74
C LEU A 582 -11.56 19.83 29.05
N ARG A 583 -11.41 18.88 28.15
CA ARG A 583 -11.84 17.50 28.34
C ARG A 583 -10.64 16.63 28.63
N ALA A 584 -10.66 15.94 29.76
CA ALA A 584 -9.67 14.94 30.08
C ALA A 584 -9.76 13.77 29.09
N GLN A 585 -8.61 13.26 28.64
CA GLN A 585 -8.50 12.06 27.82
C GLN A 585 -8.16 10.87 28.70
N GLY A 586 -8.69 9.71 28.31
CA GLY A 586 -8.26 8.45 28.90
C GLY A 586 -6.81 8.13 28.55
N TYR A 587 -6.11 7.52 29.51
CA TYR A 587 -4.73 7.08 29.33
C TYR A 587 -4.48 5.78 30.10
N ASP A 588 -3.53 4.99 29.60
CA ASP A 588 -3.00 3.83 30.30
C ASP A 588 -1.48 3.96 30.42
N LYS A 589 -0.99 4.13 31.66
CA LYS A 589 0.44 4.22 31.96
C LYS A 589 1.21 2.93 31.72
N ASN A 590 0.49 1.79 31.61
CA ASN A 590 1.06 0.46 31.44
C ASN A 590 1.19 0.04 29.97
N LEU A 591 0.87 0.94 29.02
CA LEU A 591 1.06 0.69 27.61
C LEU A 591 2.47 0.17 27.32
N LYS A 592 2.53 -0.92 26.53
CA LYS A 592 3.77 -1.60 26.12
C LYS A 592 3.74 -1.95 24.62
N TRP A 593 4.84 -2.51 24.17
CA TRP A 593 5.02 -2.96 22.80
C TRP A 593 4.03 -4.08 22.43
N GLU A 594 3.48 -4.04 21.21
CA GLU A 594 2.97 -5.26 20.57
C GLU A 594 4.16 -6.16 20.23
N THR A 595 4.06 -7.45 20.48
CA THR A 595 5.12 -8.42 20.21
C THR A 595 4.66 -9.45 19.20
N THR A 596 5.42 -9.60 18.12
CA THR A 596 5.16 -10.57 17.05
C THR A 596 6.21 -11.67 17.10
N ILE A 597 5.77 -12.91 17.30
CA ILE A 597 6.58 -14.12 17.27
C ILE A 597 6.39 -14.78 15.91
N THR A 598 7.47 -14.99 15.17
CA THR A 598 7.46 -15.66 13.87
C THR A 598 8.25 -16.95 13.92
N LYS A 599 7.66 -18.01 13.36
CA LYS A 599 8.32 -19.30 13.08
C LYS A 599 8.25 -19.56 11.59
N ASN A 600 9.34 -20.01 10.99
CA ASN A 600 9.44 -20.25 9.56
C ASN A 600 10.28 -21.48 9.26
N ILE A 601 9.83 -22.32 8.33
CA ILE A 601 10.61 -23.42 7.75
C ILE A 601 10.53 -23.24 6.24
N GLY A 602 11.67 -23.29 5.56
CA GLY A 602 11.77 -23.09 4.12
C GLY A 602 12.72 -24.07 3.46
N LEU A 603 12.40 -24.49 2.25
CA LEU A 603 13.23 -25.28 1.36
C LEU A 603 13.52 -24.48 0.11
N ASP A 604 14.79 -24.13 -0.11
CA ASP A 604 15.26 -23.54 -1.36
C ASP A 604 15.81 -24.64 -2.25
N PHE A 605 15.49 -24.62 -3.55
CA PHE A 605 15.94 -25.64 -4.49
C PHE A 605 16.40 -25.03 -5.82
N GLY A 606 17.33 -25.70 -6.46
CA GLY A 606 17.80 -25.45 -7.82
C GLY A 606 18.03 -26.76 -8.54
N PHE A 607 17.61 -26.85 -9.79
CA PHE A 607 17.75 -28.04 -10.63
C PHE A 607 18.34 -27.66 -11.98
N LEU A 608 19.04 -28.64 -12.62
CA LEU A 608 19.53 -28.53 -13.99
C LEU A 608 20.44 -27.31 -14.20
N ASN A 609 21.45 -27.11 -13.35
CA ASN A 609 22.34 -25.95 -13.36
C ASN A 609 21.56 -24.64 -13.22
N ASP A 610 20.65 -24.59 -12.21
CA ASP A 610 19.79 -23.45 -11.88
C ASP A 610 18.88 -22.95 -13.04
N ARG A 611 18.55 -23.86 -13.96
CA ARG A 611 17.49 -23.58 -14.94
C ARG A 611 16.11 -23.53 -14.30
N ILE A 612 15.93 -24.28 -13.22
CA ILE A 612 14.73 -24.25 -12.39
C ILE A 612 15.17 -23.92 -10.98
N THR A 613 14.76 -22.81 -10.44
CA THR A 613 15.02 -22.43 -9.04
C THR A 613 13.73 -22.05 -8.36
N GLY A 614 13.69 -22.21 -7.06
CA GLY A 614 12.50 -21.83 -6.31
C GLY A 614 12.67 -22.03 -4.81
N SER A 615 11.57 -21.73 -4.08
CA SER A 615 11.47 -22.04 -2.66
C SER A 615 10.02 -22.38 -2.29
N VAL A 616 9.90 -23.17 -1.23
CA VAL A 616 8.62 -23.42 -0.55
C VAL A 616 8.85 -23.09 0.92
N GLU A 617 7.93 -22.33 1.51
CA GLU A 617 8.02 -21.89 2.90
C GLU A 617 6.70 -22.09 3.63
N VAL A 618 6.77 -22.51 4.89
CA VAL A 618 5.64 -22.58 5.82
C VAL A 618 5.95 -21.71 7.01
N TYR A 619 5.00 -20.91 7.43
CA TYR A 619 5.20 -19.99 8.54
C TYR A 619 4.00 -19.91 9.48
N GLU A 620 4.30 -19.55 10.71
CA GLU A 620 3.34 -19.12 11.72
C GLU A 620 3.82 -17.78 12.30
N LYS A 621 2.90 -16.80 12.35
CA LYS A 621 3.13 -15.47 12.92
C LYS A 621 2.04 -15.23 13.97
N LYS A 622 2.44 -15.02 15.24
CA LYS A 622 1.54 -14.71 16.37
C LYS A 622 1.89 -13.33 16.90
N THR A 623 0.91 -12.43 16.91
CA THR A 623 1.05 -11.13 17.57
C THR A 623 0.24 -11.14 18.86
N LYS A 624 0.87 -10.71 19.93
CA LYS A 624 0.33 -10.59 21.27
C LYS A 624 0.31 -9.14 21.71
N ASP A 625 -0.54 -8.87 22.72
CA ASP A 625 -0.62 -7.56 23.34
C ASP A 625 -0.94 -6.45 22.32
N LEU A 626 -1.89 -6.70 21.41
CA LEU A 626 -2.31 -5.72 20.41
C LEU A 626 -2.78 -4.42 21.07
N LEU A 627 -2.35 -3.30 20.52
CA LEU A 627 -2.83 -1.98 20.90
C LEU A 627 -4.23 -1.77 20.32
N SER A 628 -5.24 -1.78 21.19
CA SER A 628 -6.65 -1.72 20.81
C SER A 628 -7.41 -0.67 21.61
N ILE A 629 -8.28 0.07 20.93
CA ILE A 629 -9.24 0.95 21.61
C ILE A 629 -10.45 0.10 21.97
N VAL A 630 -10.68 -0.06 23.26
CA VAL A 630 -11.76 -0.92 23.79
C VAL A 630 -12.64 -0.16 24.77
N PRO A 631 -13.91 -0.56 24.91
CA PRO A 631 -14.76 -0.06 25.98
C PRO A 631 -14.19 -0.43 27.35
N VAL A 632 -14.24 0.52 28.29
CA VAL A 632 -13.89 0.29 29.69
C VAL A 632 -15.09 0.55 30.57
N PRO A 633 -15.16 -0.10 31.74
CA PRO A 633 -16.28 0.12 32.68
C PRO A 633 -16.40 1.59 33.07
N ALA A 634 -17.62 2.07 33.20
CA ALA A 634 -17.89 3.44 33.61
C ALA A 634 -17.21 3.76 34.96
N GLY A 635 -16.50 4.88 35.00
CA GLY A 635 -15.75 5.30 36.18
C GLY A 635 -14.36 4.67 36.33
N ALA A 636 -13.99 3.68 35.49
CA ALA A 636 -12.66 3.08 35.54
C ALA A 636 -11.58 3.97 34.92
N ASN A 637 -11.96 4.90 34.05
CA ASN A 637 -11.07 5.88 33.44
C ASN A 637 -11.84 7.16 33.08
N LEU A 638 -11.14 8.18 32.58
CA LEU A 638 -11.69 9.48 32.19
C LEU A 638 -12.53 9.42 30.89
N THR A 639 -12.58 8.28 30.25
CA THR A 639 -13.34 8.02 29.02
C THR A 639 -13.91 6.60 29.04
N ASN A 640 -14.93 6.35 28.26
CA ASN A 640 -15.52 5.02 28.07
C ASN A 640 -14.79 4.17 27.02
N LEU A 641 -13.87 4.75 26.25
CA LEU A 641 -13.03 4.06 25.29
C LEU A 641 -11.57 4.35 25.61
N LEU A 642 -10.76 3.31 25.78
CA LEU A 642 -9.35 3.43 26.17
C LEU A 642 -8.45 2.62 25.26
N LEU A 643 -7.30 3.20 24.88
CA LEU A 643 -6.22 2.49 24.23
C LEU A 643 -5.46 1.67 25.27
N ILE A 644 -5.47 0.35 25.14
CA ILE A 644 -4.75 -0.60 25.99
C ILE A 644 -4.12 -1.73 25.18
N ASN A 645 -3.20 -2.46 25.78
CA ASN A 645 -2.68 -3.70 25.20
C ASN A 645 -3.63 -4.85 25.49
N VAL A 646 -4.49 -5.16 24.53
CA VAL A 646 -5.42 -6.27 24.63
C VAL A 646 -5.72 -6.85 23.25
N GLY A 647 -5.70 -8.14 23.18
CA GLY A 647 -5.95 -8.85 21.95
C GLY A 647 -4.72 -9.57 21.40
N ASP A 648 -4.98 -10.64 20.72
CA ASP A 648 -3.97 -11.45 20.02
C ASP A 648 -4.49 -11.85 18.66
N MET A 649 -3.60 -12.05 17.71
CA MET A 649 -3.93 -12.58 16.39
C MET A 649 -2.89 -13.59 15.91
N GLN A 650 -3.29 -14.44 14.98
CA GLN A 650 -2.46 -15.47 14.40
C GLN A 650 -2.61 -15.52 12.89
N ASN A 651 -1.49 -15.53 12.17
CA ASN A 651 -1.41 -15.82 10.74
C ASN A 651 -0.62 -17.10 10.52
N LYS A 652 -1.11 -17.99 9.65
CA LYS A 652 -0.42 -19.19 9.19
C LYS A 652 -0.49 -19.24 7.68
N GLY A 653 0.59 -19.62 7.03
CA GLY A 653 0.56 -19.70 5.57
C GLY A 653 1.65 -20.57 4.99
N ILE A 654 1.47 -20.85 3.71
CA ILE A 654 2.41 -21.51 2.82
C ILE A 654 2.67 -20.58 1.62
N GLU A 655 3.92 -20.44 1.27
CA GLU A 655 4.41 -19.66 0.14
C GLU A 655 5.23 -20.56 -0.76
N ALA A 656 5.05 -20.41 -2.07
CA ALA A 656 5.89 -21.09 -3.07
C ALA A 656 6.27 -20.10 -4.17
N ASN A 657 7.50 -20.21 -4.66
CA ASN A 657 7.93 -19.52 -5.86
C ASN A 657 8.77 -20.46 -6.72
N ILE A 658 8.70 -20.26 -8.03
CA ILE A 658 9.49 -20.97 -9.02
C ILE A 658 9.92 -20.00 -10.11
N ASN A 659 11.18 -20.08 -10.52
CA ASN A 659 11.74 -19.37 -11.64
C ASN A 659 12.30 -20.40 -12.63
N VAL A 660 11.93 -20.28 -13.88
CA VAL A 660 12.28 -21.26 -14.92
C VAL A 660 12.89 -20.54 -16.13
N LYS A 661 14.11 -20.91 -16.47
CA LYS A 661 14.75 -20.59 -17.75
C LYS A 661 14.38 -21.70 -18.75
N ALA A 662 13.16 -21.61 -19.32
CA ALA A 662 12.58 -22.69 -20.13
C ALA A 662 13.39 -22.97 -21.39
N ILE A 663 13.76 -21.90 -22.10
CA ILE A 663 14.56 -21.98 -23.34
C ILE A 663 15.68 -20.95 -23.24
N GLN A 664 16.91 -21.41 -23.50
CA GLN A 664 18.08 -20.55 -23.63
C GLN A 664 18.85 -20.96 -24.89
N LYS A 665 18.63 -20.24 -25.98
CA LYS A 665 19.36 -20.38 -27.27
C LYS A 665 19.96 -19.03 -27.59
N GLU A 666 20.92 -19.00 -28.49
CA GLU A 666 21.65 -17.81 -28.92
C GLU A 666 20.73 -16.63 -29.31
N ASN A 667 19.69 -16.91 -30.09
CA ASN A 667 18.78 -15.91 -30.61
C ASN A 667 17.37 -15.93 -29.96
N PHE A 668 17.11 -16.84 -29.03
CA PHE A 668 15.82 -16.97 -28.38
C PHE A 668 15.95 -17.43 -26.95
N SER A 669 15.39 -16.64 -26.02
CA SER A 669 15.25 -17.06 -24.63
C SER A 669 13.80 -16.92 -24.18
N TRP A 670 13.38 -17.84 -23.31
CA TRP A 670 12.11 -17.80 -22.62
C TRP A 670 12.30 -18.10 -21.15
N GLU A 671 11.95 -17.15 -20.34
CA GLU A 671 12.00 -17.26 -18.88
C GLU A 671 10.62 -16.95 -18.31
N PHE A 672 10.23 -17.65 -17.23
CA PHE A 672 9.02 -17.31 -16.49
C PHE A 672 9.22 -17.52 -15.00
N SER A 673 8.45 -16.77 -14.23
CA SER A 673 8.38 -16.89 -12.77
C SER A 673 6.94 -17.03 -12.34
N ALA A 674 6.67 -17.91 -11.39
CA ALA A 674 5.37 -18.05 -10.76
C ALA A 674 5.53 -18.03 -9.24
N ASN A 675 4.55 -17.47 -8.56
CA ASN A 675 4.48 -17.51 -7.11
C ASN A 675 3.03 -17.75 -6.66
N ALA A 676 2.91 -18.40 -5.51
CA ALA A 676 1.63 -18.69 -4.88
C ALA A 676 1.75 -18.48 -3.37
N THR A 677 0.70 -17.95 -2.78
CA THR A 677 0.60 -17.76 -1.33
C THR A 677 -0.80 -18.15 -0.89
N HIS A 678 -0.87 -19.04 0.09
CA HIS A 678 -2.09 -19.32 0.84
C HIS A 678 -1.86 -18.99 2.31
N TYR A 679 -2.75 -18.22 2.92
CA TYR A 679 -2.66 -17.93 4.34
C TYR A 679 -4.03 -17.78 4.98
N THR A 680 -4.07 -18.04 6.28
CA THR A 680 -5.22 -17.81 7.14
C THR A 680 -4.84 -16.82 8.24
N SER A 681 -5.76 -15.92 8.56
CA SER A 681 -5.62 -14.96 9.64
C SER A 681 -6.78 -15.12 10.62
N LYS A 682 -6.50 -15.14 11.92
CA LYS A 682 -7.51 -15.27 12.96
C LYS A 682 -7.25 -14.33 14.11
N VAL A 683 -8.31 -13.71 14.61
CA VAL A 683 -8.32 -13.05 15.90
C VAL A 683 -8.40 -14.14 16.97
N THR A 684 -7.47 -14.18 17.91
CA THR A 684 -7.44 -15.23 18.94
C THR A 684 -7.84 -14.72 20.32
N LYS A 685 -7.79 -13.39 20.51
CA LYS A 685 -8.21 -12.72 21.76
C LYS A 685 -8.60 -11.27 21.44
N LEU A 686 -9.63 -10.72 22.13
CA LEU A 686 -10.06 -9.31 22.00
C LEU A 686 -10.22 -8.59 23.34
N SER A 687 -10.33 -9.33 24.46
CA SER A 687 -10.49 -8.73 25.79
C SER A 687 -9.56 -9.37 26.81
N ALA A 688 -9.38 -8.70 27.93
CA ALA A 688 -8.61 -9.22 29.07
C ALA A 688 -9.22 -10.52 29.64
N GLN A 689 -10.54 -10.67 29.53
CA GLN A 689 -11.31 -11.77 30.15
C GLN A 689 -11.38 -13.04 29.30
N ASN A 690 -10.73 -13.07 28.11
CA ASN A 690 -10.78 -14.20 27.16
C ASN A 690 -12.21 -14.66 26.80
N ASN A 691 -13.14 -13.73 26.62
CA ASN A 691 -14.49 -14.05 26.17
C ASN A 691 -14.47 -14.48 24.69
N PRO A 692 -14.82 -15.74 24.35
CA PRO A 692 -14.81 -16.22 22.97
C PRO A 692 -15.88 -15.56 22.09
N ASN A 693 -16.91 -14.96 22.69
CA ASN A 693 -17.98 -14.27 21.98
C ASN A 693 -17.73 -12.77 21.84
N GLU A 694 -16.58 -12.30 22.31
CA GLU A 694 -16.21 -10.88 22.19
C GLU A 694 -16.11 -10.47 20.74
N LYS A 695 -16.75 -9.35 20.43
CA LYS A 695 -16.78 -8.78 19.07
C LYS A 695 -16.67 -7.27 19.10
N VAL A 696 -16.03 -6.70 18.10
CA VAL A 696 -15.93 -5.25 17.86
C VAL A 696 -16.50 -4.98 16.48
N LEU A 697 -17.60 -4.23 16.41
CA LEU A 697 -18.25 -3.85 15.17
C LEU A 697 -17.44 -2.75 14.47
N ILE A 698 -17.16 -2.97 13.19
CA ILE A 698 -16.34 -2.09 12.32
C ILE A 698 -16.95 -2.04 10.92
N GLY A 699 -16.29 -1.37 9.98
CA GLY A 699 -16.73 -1.33 8.59
C GLY A 699 -17.96 -0.48 8.38
N GLY A 700 -17.90 0.81 8.78
CA GLY A 700 -18.94 1.78 8.51
C GLY A 700 -19.21 1.94 7.01
N ILE A 701 -20.47 2.16 6.65
CA ILE A 701 -20.95 2.32 5.28
C ILE A 701 -21.58 3.70 5.05
N GLU A 702 -21.70 4.08 3.79
CA GLU A 702 -22.49 5.26 3.39
C GLU A 702 -23.95 4.86 3.23
N GLY A 703 -24.85 5.81 3.49
CA GLY A 703 -26.32 5.65 3.36
C GLY A 703 -27.00 5.12 4.63
N GLY A 704 -26.32 4.30 5.42
CA GLY A 704 -26.80 3.81 6.73
C GLY A 704 -26.02 4.48 7.86
N THR A 705 -26.52 5.60 8.38
CA THR A 705 -25.83 6.32 9.47
C THR A 705 -25.62 5.44 10.69
N GLY A 706 -24.35 5.27 11.11
CA GLY A 706 -23.98 4.44 12.24
C GLY A 706 -24.00 2.92 11.94
N THR A 707 -24.39 2.50 10.74
CA THR A 707 -24.40 1.09 10.36
C THR A 707 -23.01 0.60 10.02
N THR A 708 -22.65 -0.56 10.59
CA THR A 708 -21.42 -1.28 10.32
C THR A 708 -21.74 -2.66 9.74
N VAL A 709 -20.95 -3.12 8.79
CA VAL A 709 -21.16 -4.41 8.08
C VAL A 709 -20.01 -5.40 8.29
N GLN A 710 -19.07 -5.08 9.17
CA GLN A 710 -17.93 -5.95 9.47
C GLN A 710 -17.72 -6.10 10.98
N VAL A 711 -16.97 -7.13 11.36
CA VAL A 711 -16.69 -7.44 12.75
C VAL A 711 -15.27 -7.98 12.92
N HIS A 712 -14.62 -7.60 14.01
CA HIS A 712 -13.53 -8.38 14.61
C HIS A 712 -14.12 -9.25 15.70
N GLN A 713 -13.97 -10.57 15.58
CA GLN A 713 -14.46 -11.53 16.57
C GLN A 713 -13.44 -12.64 16.78
N VAL A 714 -13.36 -13.11 18.03
CA VAL A 714 -12.50 -14.24 18.40
C VAL A 714 -12.86 -15.49 17.59
N GLY A 715 -11.82 -16.15 17.05
CA GLY A 715 -11.97 -17.34 16.20
C GLY A 715 -12.16 -17.09 14.71
N TYR A 716 -12.46 -15.87 14.31
CA TYR A 716 -12.75 -15.49 12.92
C TYR A 716 -11.64 -14.67 12.28
N THR A 717 -11.70 -14.57 10.95
CA THR A 717 -10.82 -13.73 10.16
C THR A 717 -11.11 -12.25 10.45
N PRO A 718 -10.10 -11.39 10.62
CA PRO A 718 -10.31 -9.95 10.74
C PRO A 718 -11.13 -9.39 9.57
N PHE A 719 -11.96 -8.37 9.82
CA PHE A 719 -12.82 -7.73 8.82
C PHE A 719 -13.88 -8.68 8.20
N SER A 720 -14.25 -9.78 8.86
CA SER A 720 -15.35 -10.63 8.39
C SER A 720 -16.62 -9.81 8.27
N PHE A 721 -17.37 -10.01 7.16
CA PHE A 721 -18.66 -9.36 6.99
C PHE A 721 -19.66 -9.93 7.99
N TYR A 722 -20.41 -9.03 8.63
CA TYR A 722 -21.36 -9.35 9.70
C TYR A 722 -22.73 -8.84 9.29
N VAL A 723 -23.53 -9.73 8.70
CA VAL A 723 -24.72 -9.41 7.92
C VAL A 723 -25.82 -10.45 8.16
N TYR A 724 -27.05 -10.17 7.73
CA TYR A 724 -28.14 -11.12 7.69
C TYR A 724 -28.05 -12.02 6.46
N GLN A 725 -28.44 -13.28 6.60
CA GLN A 725 -28.58 -14.20 5.50
C GLN A 725 -29.86 -13.91 4.72
N GLN A 726 -29.74 -13.53 3.45
CA GLN A 726 -30.87 -13.19 2.58
C GLN A 726 -31.70 -14.42 2.23
N VAL A 727 -33.02 -14.26 2.23
CA VAL A 727 -33.97 -15.25 1.67
C VAL A 727 -34.30 -14.88 0.23
N TYR A 728 -34.37 -15.89 -0.65
CA TYR A 728 -34.68 -15.72 -2.07
C TYR A 728 -36.03 -16.34 -2.43
N GLY A 729 -36.76 -15.72 -3.34
CA GLY A 729 -37.98 -16.23 -3.91
C GLY A 729 -37.73 -17.39 -4.87
N GLN A 730 -38.82 -18.04 -5.35
CA GLN A 730 -38.73 -19.11 -6.35
C GLN A 730 -38.17 -18.65 -7.69
N ASP A 731 -38.26 -17.35 -7.98
CA ASP A 731 -37.68 -16.71 -9.17
C ASP A 731 -36.17 -16.39 -9.01
N GLY A 732 -35.56 -16.74 -7.88
CA GLY A 732 -34.16 -16.46 -7.56
C GLY A 732 -33.88 -15.03 -7.14
N LYS A 733 -34.90 -14.16 -7.00
CA LYS A 733 -34.72 -12.78 -6.53
C LYS A 733 -34.71 -12.70 -5.00
N PRO A 734 -33.91 -11.80 -4.43
CA PRO A 734 -33.89 -11.59 -2.98
C PRO A 734 -35.25 -10.99 -2.52
N LEU A 735 -35.80 -11.50 -1.45
CA LEU A 735 -37.03 -10.98 -0.85
C LEU A 735 -36.70 -9.82 0.09
N GLU A 736 -37.34 -8.68 -0.14
CA GLU A 736 -37.11 -7.46 0.62
C GLU A 736 -37.46 -7.65 2.12
N GLY A 737 -36.46 -7.39 2.99
CA GLY A 737 -36.65 -7.44 4.44
C GLY A 737 -36.84 -8.85 5.02
N VAL A 738 -36.67 -9.90 4.20
CA VAL A 738 -36.83 -11.29 4.65
C VAL A 738 -35.47 -11.94 4.79
N TYR A 739 -35.16 -12.34 6.01
CA TYR A 739 -33.87 -12.95 6.36
C TYR A 739 -34.10 -14.31 7.05
N VAL A 740 -33.05 -15.11 7.09
CA VAL A 740 -33.10 -16.40 7.80
C VAL A 740 -33.02 -16.16 9.31
N ASP A 741 -34.00 -16.64 10.03
CA ASP A 741 -33.96 -16.75 11.49
C ASP A 741 -32.97 -17.85 11.88
N ARG A 742 -31.80 -17.44 12.33
CA ARG A 742 -30.66 -18.34 12.57
C ARG A 742 -30.67 -18.93 13.98
N ASN A 743 -31.27 -18.25 14.92
CA ASN A 743 -31.38 -18.72 16.31
C ASN A 743 -32.72 -19.49 16.56
N GLY A 744 -33.70 -19.38 15.62
CA GLY A 744 -34.99 -20.08 15.65
C GLY A 744 -35.95 -19.52 16.65
N ASP A 745 -35.84 -18.24 17.06
CA ASP A 745 -36.70 -17.60 18.05
C ASP A 745 -37.98 -16.95 17.45
N GLY A 746 -38.08 -16.94 16.10
CA GLY A 746 -39.20 -16.37 15.37
C GLY A 746 -39.12 -14.86 15.16
N VAL A 747 -38.01 -14.20 15.56
CA VAL A 747 -37.81 -12.74 15.46
C VAL A 747 -36.48 -12.42 14.80
N ILE A 748 -36.49 -11.74 13.66
CA ILE A 748 -35.25 -11.29 13.00
C ILE A 748 -34.67 -10.08 13.73
N ASN A 749 -33.51 -10.26 14.35
CA ASN A 749 -32.82 -9.22 15.11
C ASN A 749 -31.29 -9.40 15.06
N GLU A 750 -30.52 -8.61 15.84
CA GLU A 750 -29.05 -8.66 15.85
C GLU A 750 -28.44 -10.04 16.17
N GLN A 751 -29.23 -10.96 16.75
CA GLN A 751 -28.77 -12.32 17.07
C GLN A 751 -28.74 -13.23 15.83
N ASP A 752 -29.39 -12.82 14.72
CA ASP A 752 -29.39 -13.51 13.44
C ASP A 752 -28.26 -13.04 12.51
N LEU A 753 -27.54 -11.99 12.91
CA LEU A 753 -26.34 -11.57 12.19
C LEU A 753 -25.26 -12.64 12.29
N TYR A 754 -24.58 -12.91 11.19
CA TYR A 754 -23.54 -13.92 11.15
C TYR A 754 -22.28 -13.47 10.40
N GLN A 755 -21.16 -14.12 10.70
CA GLN A 755 -19.92 -13.95 9.96
C GLN A 755 -20.04 -14.71 8.65
N TYR A 756 -20.17 -13.96 7.55
CA TYR A 756 -20.39 -14.58 6.24
C TYR A 756 -19.08 -14.88 5.53
N LYS A 757 -18.38 -13.86 5.07
CA LYS A 757 -17.17 -13.92 4.25
C LYS A 757 -16.17 -12.87 4.72
N SER A 758 -15.00 -12.82 4.09
CA SER A 758 -13.94 -11.87 4.43
C SER A 758 -13.37 -11.20 3.16
N PRO A 759 -12.88 -9.96 3.23
CA PRO A 759 -12.15 -9.32 2.15
C PRO A 759 -10.73 -9.86 1.99
N ILE A 760 -10.23 -10.62 2.95
CA ILE A 760 -8.89 -11.22 2.90
C ILE A 760 -8.92 -12.41 1.93
N PRO A 761 -8.03 -12.46 0.92
CA PRO A 761 -8.00 -13.56 -0.03
C PRO A 761 -7.46 -14.85 0.60
N ASP A 762 -7.99 -15.99 0.17
CA ASP A 762 -7.48 -17.31 0.52
C ASP A 762 -6.18 -17.63 -0.23
N VAL A 763 -6.11 -17.24 -1.51
CA VAL A 763 -4.95 -17.52 -2.36
C VAL A 763 -4.59 -16.29 -3.19
N LEU A 764 -3.30 -15.97 -3.20
CA LEU A 764 -2.68 -14.98 -4.08
C LEU A 764 -1.76 -15.70 -5.06
N LEU A 765 -1.88 -15.40 -6.36
CA LEU A 765 -1.03 -15.93 -7.41
C LEU A 765 -0.38 -14.78 -8.18
N GLY A 766 0.89 -14.95 -8.51
CA GLY A 766 1.63 -14.10 -9.41
C GLY A 766 2.30 -14.93 -10.51
N PHE A 767 2.23 -14.45 -11.73
CA PHE A 767 2.91 -15.07 -12.88
C PHE A 767 3.53 -13.97 -13.74
N SER A 768 4.76 -14.18 -14.17
CA SER A 768 5.41 -13.30 -15.14
C SER A 768 6.20 -14.11 -16.14
N SER A 769 6.19 -13.65 -17.37
CA SER A 769 6.91 -14.31 -18.47
C SER A 769 7.66 -13.27 -19.29
N ARG A 770 8.85 -13.65 -19.75
CA ARG A 770 9.69 -12.84 -20.62
C ARG A 770 10.24 -13.69 -21.75
N PHE A 771 10.06 -13.17 -22.96
CA PHE A 771 10.62 -13.72 -24.19
C PHE A 771 11.65 -12.72 -24.75
N THR A 772 12.75 -13.23 -25.24
CA THR A 772 13.71 -12.44 -26.02
C THR A 772 13.98 -13.16 -27.33
N TYR A 773 13.79 -12.48 -28.44
CA TYR A 773 14.09 -12.99 -29.78
C TYR A 773 14.95 -11.98 -30.53
N LYS A 774 16.24 -12.32 -30.72
CA LYS A 774 17.22 -11.37 -31.25
C LYS A 774 17.16 -10.05 -30.49
N ASN A 775 16.74 -8.97 -31.15
CA ASN A 775 16.66 -7.62 -30.59
C ASN A 775 15.28 -7.29 -29.96
N TRP A 776 14.29 -8.19 -30.10
CA TRP A 776 12.98 -8.03 -29.52
C TRP A 776 12.91 -8.59 -28.10
N ASP A 777 12.22 -7.92 -27.25
CA ASP A 777 11.80 -8.44 -25.94
C ASP A 777 10.28 -8.27 -25.76
N LEU A 778 9.65 -9.30 -25.22
CA LEU A 778 8.23 -9.29 -24.84
C LEU A 778 8.11 -9.77 -23.40
N GLY A 779 7.43 -9.01 -22.57
CA GLY A 779 7.18 -9.37 -21.17
C GLY A 779 5.75 -9.10 -20.77
N PHE A 780 5.21 -9.94 -19.88
CA PHE A 780 3.92 -9.67 -19.24
C PHE A 780 3.87 -10.20 -17.83
N SER A 781 2.95 -9.65 -17.04
CA SER A 781 2.67 -10.10 -15.67
C SER A 781 1.17 -10.24 -15.43
N LEU A 782 0.82 -11.33 -14.78
CA LEU A 782 -0.53 -11.69 -14.37
C LEU A 782 -0.57 -11.82 -12.85
N ARG A 783 -1.71 -11.44 -12.29
CA ARG A 783 -1.96 -11.58 -10.86
C ARG A 783 -3.40 -12.04 -10.63
N ALA A 784 -3.56 -12.97 -9.68
CA ALA A 784 -4.88 -13.40 -9.26
C ALA A 784 -5.02 -13.31 -7.74
N SER A 785 -6.21 -12.94 -7.30
CA SER A 785 -6.68 -12.98 -5.92
C SER A 785 -7.93 -13.84 -5.89
N ILE A 786 -7.95 -14.85 -5.03
CA ILE A 786 -9.02 -15.85 -4.98
C ILE A 786 -9.53 -15.96 -3.55
N GLY A 787 -10.87 -15.99 -3.40
CA GLY A 787 -11.52 -16.18 -2.11
C GLY A 787 -11.76 -14.89 -1.31
N ASN A 788 -11.37 -13.72 -1.85
CA ASN A 788 -11.74 -12.44 -1.28
C ASN A 788 -13.16 -12.03 -1.67
N TYR A 789 -13.83 -11.34 -0.76
CA TYR A 789 -15.18 -10.81 -0.97
C TYR A 789 -15.20 -9.30 -0.77
N VAL A 790 -16.18 -8.65 -1.41
CA VAL A 790 -16.36 -7.20 -1.39
C VAL A 790 -17.79 -6.89 -1.03
N TYR A 791 -18.00 -5.98 -0.08
CA TYR A 791 -19.31 -5.41 0.17
C TYR A 791 -19.54 -4.23 -0.80
N ASN A 792 -20.53 -4.37 -1.69
CA ASN A 792 -20.88 -3.36 -2.68
C ASN A 792 -21.78 -2.29 -2.06
N ASN A 793 -21.17 -1.29 -1.42
CA ASN A 793 -21.94 -0.21 -0.80
C ASN A 793 -22.56 0.74 -1.83
N MET A 794 -22.07 0.74 -3.06
CA MET A 794 -22.74 1.50 -4.14
C MET A 794 -24.10 0.91 -4.48
N ALA A 795 -24.17 -0.42 -4.59
CA ALA A 795 -25.42 -1.12 -4.82
C ALA A 795 -26.35 -1.04 -3.61
N SER A 796 -25.83 -1.19 -2.37
CA SER A 796 -26.67 -1.20 -1.16
C SER A 796 -27.26 0.17 -0.83
N LYS A 797 -26.52 1.26 -1.06
CA LYS A 797 -26.99 2.61 -0.76
C LYS A 797 -27.94 3.18 -1.83
N ALA A 798 -27.74 2.78 -3.10
CA ALA A 798 -28.51 3.30 -4.23
C ALA A 798 -29.38 2.24 -4.92
N GLY A 799 -29.45 1.00 -4.41
CA GLY A 799 -30.18 -0.11 -5.03
C GLY A 799 -31.65 -0.23 -4.61
N SER A 800 -32.26 0.85 -4.14
CA SER A 800 -33.68 0.86 -3.73
C SER A 800 -34.37 2.17 -4.09
N LEU A 801 -35.70 2.15 -4.05
CA LEU A 801 -36.51 3.37 -4.29
C LEU A 801 -36.47 4.36 -3.12
N GLN A 802 -35.98 3.97 -1.94
CA GLN A 802 -36.08 4.77 -0.71
C GLN A 802 -35.60 6.22 -0.89
N ASN A 803 -34.51 6.40 -1.69
CA ASN A 803 -33.87 7.70 -1.83
C ASN A 803 -34.06 8.34 -3.21
N ILE A 804 -34.99 7.79 -4.03
CA ILE A 804 -35.22 8.31 -5.40
C ILE A 804 -35.82 9.73 -5.40
N SER A 805 -36.56 10.04 -4.35
CA SER A 805 -37.21 11.35 -4.16
C SER A 805 -37.14 11.76 -2.70
N ASN A 806 -36.63 12.95 -2.42
CA ASN A 806 -36.47 13.51 -1.07
C ASN A 806 -36.48 15.05 -1.15
N ASN A 807 -37.15 15.72 -0.22
CA ASN A 807 -37.01 17.16 0.06
C ASN A 807 -36.69 18.04 -1.17
N ASP A 808 -37.60 18.07 -2.15
CA ASP A 808 -37.52 18.89 -3.38
C ASP A 808 -36.40 18.47 -4.36
N TYR A 809 -35.92 17.21 -4.36
CA TYR A 809 -34.97 16.72 -5.34
C TYR A 809 -35.17 15.24 -5.69
N LEU A 810 -34.62 14.85 -6.84
CA LEU A 810 -34.54 13.49 -7.29
C LEU A 810 -33.10 13.00 -7.26
N SER A 811 -32.88 11.73 -6.91
CA SER A 811 -31.58 11.06 -6.93
C SER A 811 -31.63 9.83 -7.82
N ASN A 812 -30.59 9.66 -8.66
CA ASN A 812 -30.42 8.44 -9.44
C ASN A 812 -30.16 7.23 -8.56
N ILE A 813 -30.50 6.06 -9.07
CA ILE A 813 -30.34 4.79 -8.39
C ILE A 813 -29.51 3.80 -9.21
N SER A 814 -28.94 2.80 -8.51
CA SER A 814 -28.16 1.74 -9.13
C SER A 814 -29.00 0.83 -10.01
N THR A 815 -28.42 0.31 -11.09
CA THR A 815 -29.02 -0.73 -11.93
C THR A 815 -29.36 -2.00 -11.15
N SER A 816 -28.74 -2.24 -9.98
CA SER A 816 -29.08 -3.37 -9.10
C SER A 816 -30.56 -3.36 -8.66
N TYR A 817 -31.20 -2.20 -8.65
CA TYR A 817 -32.65 -2.08 -8.43
C TYR A 817 -33.46 -2.90 -9.45
N LEU A 818 -33.02 -2.96 -10.70
CA LEU A 818 -33.74 -3.69 -11.77
C LEU A 818 -33.77 -5.21 -11.50
N ASP A 819 -32.79 -5.72 -10.75
CA ASP A 819 -32.70 -7.12 -10.36
C ASP A 819 -33.48 -7.42 -9.07
N THR A 820 -33.46 -6.48 -8.11
CA THR A 820 -34.06 -6.69 -6.76
C THR A 820 -35.47 -6.16 -6.64
N GLY A 821 -35.79 -5.02 -7.24
CA GLY A 821 -37.05 -4.30 -7.06
C GLY A 821 -37.25 -3.72 -5.65
N PHE A 822 -36.17 -3.60 -4.84
CA PHE A 822 -36.26 -3.16 -3.44
C PHE A 822 -36.84 -1.73 -3.30
N LYS A 823 -37.82 -1.59 -2.42
CA LYS A 823 -38.38 -0.28 -2.09
C LYS A 823 -37.58 0.41 -0.98
N ARG A 824 -37.02 -0.37 -0.04
CA ARG A 824 -36.21 0.11 1.08
C ARG A 824 -34.80 -0.43 1.01
N ALA A 825 -33.84 0.32 1.52
CA ALA A 825 -32.45 -0.10 1.58
C ALA A 825 -32.27 -1.29 2.53
N GLN A 826 -31.52 -2.31 2.08
CA GLN A 826 -31.25 -3.54 2.79
C GLN A 826 -29.76 -3.63 3.17
N TYR A 827 -29.24 -2.64 3.90
CA TYR A 827 -27.81 -2.48 4.16
C TYR A 827 -27.13 -3.72 4.78
N LEU A 828 -27.81 -4.44 5.66
CA LEU A 828 -27.21 -5.58 6.35
C LEU A 828 -27.43 -6.92 5.63
N SER A 829 -27.89 -6.91 4.38
CA SER A 829 -28.07 -8.14 3.59
C SER A 829 -26.75 -8.68 3.05
N ASP A 830 -26.51 -9.99 3.15
CA ASP A 830 -25.39 -10.67 2.51
C ASP A 830 -25.47 -10.68 0.98
N TYR A 831 -26.60 -10.29 0.39
CA TYR A 831 -26.78 -10.06 -1.05
C TYR A 831 -25.72 -9.11 -1.62
N TYR A 832 -25.31 -8.10 -0.85
CA TYR A 832 -24.31 -7.13 -1.26
C TYR A 832 -22.87 -7.53 -0.99
N VAL A 833 -22.66 -8.72 -0.41
CA VAL A 833 -21.31 -9.30 -0.21
C VAL A 833 -20.98 -10.18 -1.41
N GLU A 834 -20.34 -9.58 -2.39
CA GLU A 834 -20.04 -10.20 -3.68
C GLU A 834 -18.68 -10.87 -3.71
N ASN A 835 -18.52 -11.88 -4.58
CA ASN A 835 -17.24 -12.53 -4.82
C ASN A 835 -16.29 -11.57 -5.55
N GLY A 836 -15.25 -11.11 -4.85
CA GLY A 836 -14.22 -10.21 -5.34
C GLY A 836 -13.00 -10.92 -5.95
N SER A 837 -13.04 -12.22 -6.18
CA SER A 837 -11.93 -12.93 -6.84
C SER A 837 -11.70 -12.39 -8.24
N PHE A 838 -10.43 -12.28 -8.63
CA PHE A 838 -10.08 -11.74 -9.94
C PHE A 838 -8.81 -12.35 -10.53
N LEU A 839 -8.71 -12.26 -11.87
CA LEU A 839 -7.48 -12.39 -12.63
C LEU A 839 -7.23 -11.08 -13.37
N ARG A 840 -6.05 -10.50 -13.20
CA ARG A 840 -5.64 -9.25 -13.83
C ARG A 840 -4.33 -9.42 -14.60
N MET A 841 -4.26 -8.87 -15.80
CA MET A 841 -2.98 -8.62 -16.47
C MET A 841 -2.52 -7.22 -16.09
N ASP A 842 -1.58 -7.15 -15.16
CA ASP A 842 -1.08 -5.88 -14.64
C ASP A 842 -0.20 -5.14 -15.66
N ASN A 843 0.58 -5.89 -16.45
CA ASN A 843 1.54 -5.32 -17.38
C ASN A 843 1.74 -6.21 -18.61
N LEU A 844 1.86 -5.57 -19.78
CA LEU A 844 2.32 -6.13 -21.05
C LEU A 844 3.29 -5.14 -21.68
N ASN A 845 4.47 -5.61 -22.07
CA ASN A 845 5.51 -4.77 -22.68
C ASN A 845 6.13 -5.49 -23.87
N ILE A 846 6.32 -4.77 -24.98
CA ILE A 846 7.10 -5.19 -26.14
C ILE A 846 8.16 -4.14 -26.43
N GLY A 847 9.41 -4.54 -26.64
CA GLY A 847 10.51 -3.65 -26.89
C GLY A 847 11.38 -4.11 -28.04
N TYR A 848 12.02 -3.17 -28.71
CA TYR A 848 13.04 -3.41 -29.72
C TYR A 848 14.33 -2.67 -29.36
N ASN A 849 15.42 -3.40 -29.27
CA ASN A 849 16.76 -2.86 -29.03
C ASN A 849 17.46 -2.67 -30.37
N PHE A 850 17.79 -1.43 -30.71
CA PHE A 850 18.55 -1.11 -31.91
C PHE A 850 20.03 -1.44 -31.65
N PRO A 851 20.61 -2.48 -32.27
CA PRO A 851 21.96 -2.94 -31.93
C PRO A 851 23.05 -1.98 -32.42
N HIS A 852 22.82 -1.26 -33.53
CA HIS A 852 23.77 -0.37 -34.18
C HIS A 852 23.13 1.02 -34.38
N PHE A 853 22.84 1.69 -33.26
CA PHE A 853 22.31 3.05 -33.33
C PHE A 853 23.47 4.03 -33.29
N ILE A 854 23.72 4.74 -34.42
CA ILE A 854 24.79 5.74 -34.59
C ILE A 854 26.17 5.22 -34.08
N ASN A 855 26.89 4.43 -34.91
CA ASN A 855 28.29 4.02 -34.69
C ASN A 855 28.59 3.12 -33.50
N ASP A 856 27.72 2.20 -33.11
CA ASP A 856 27.88 1.23 -32.00
C ASP A 856 28.16 1.82 -30.61
N LYS A 857 28.28 3.15 -30.52
CA LYS A 857 28.50 3.86 -29.24
C LYS A 857 27.23 4.13 -28.50
N TYR A 858 26.09 4.14 -29.20
CA TYR A 858 24.78 4.49 -28.67
C TYR A 858 23.87 3.29 -28.69
N LYS A 859 23.13 3.13 -27.61
CA LYS A 859 22.09 2.11 -27.50
C LYS A 859 20.75 2.79 -27.43
N LEU A 860 19.81 2.38 -28.28
CA LEU A 860 18.45 2.85 -28.24
C LEU A 860 17.51 1.63 -28.07
N ARG A 861 16.62 1.73 -27.11
CA ARG A 861 15.47 0.79 -27.01
C ARG A 861 14.19 1.59 -27.13
N VAL A 862 13.30 1.14 -28.00
CA VAL A 862 11.93 1.67 -28.13
C VAL A 862 10.98 0.60 -27.62
N SER A 863 9.98 0.99 -26.84
CA SER A 863 9.03 0.03 -26.25
C SER A 863 7.62 0.57 -26.26
N LEU A 864 6.67 -0.35 -26.45
CA LEU A 864 5.25 -0.14 -26.21
C LEU A 864 4.84 -0.95 -24.99
N SER A 865 4.06 -0.36 -24.12
CA SER A 865 3.54 -1.05 -22.93
C SER A 865 2.07 -0.73 -22.68
N ALA A 866 1.39 -1.68 -22.09
CA ALA A 866 0.03 -1.52 -21.61
C ALA A 866 -0.05 -2.00 -20.16
N GLN A 867 -0.76 -1.24 -19.29
CA GLN A 867 -1.00 -1.61 -17.91
C GLN A 867 -2.49 -1.71 -17.64
N ASN A 868 -2.88 -2.55 -16.67
CA ASN A 868 -4.27 -2.90 -16.39
C ASN A 868 -4.98 -3.35 -17.66
N VAL A 869 -4.34 -4.27 -18.42
CA VAL A 869 -4.73 -4.68 -19.77
C VAL A 869 -6.14 -5.27 -19.78
N PHE A 870 -6.39 -6.18 -18.81
CA PHE A 870 -7.72 -6.71 -18.54
C PHE A 870 -7.90 -7.07 -17.07
N LEU A 871 -9.16 -7.11 -16.66
CA LEU A 871 -9.63 -7.59 -15.37
C LEU A 871 -10.77 -8.56 -15.60
N ILE A 872 -10.64 -9.78 -15.11
CA ILE A 872 -11.69 -10.79 -15.13
C ILE A 872 -12.13 -11.01 -13.69
N THR A 873 -13.39 -10.71 -13.39
CA THR A 873 -13.99 -10.83 -12.06
C THR A 873 -15.49 -11.08 -12.14
N LYS A 874 -16.08 -11.59 -11.07
CA LYS A 874 -17.55 -11.69 -10.89
C LYS A 874 -18.11 -10.51 -10.09
N TYR A 875 -17.24 -9.63 -9.59
CA TYR A 875 -17.67 -8.44 -8.87
C TYR A 875 -18.40 -7.47 -9.81
N SER A 876 -19.56 -6.98 -9.40
CA SER A 876 -20.39 -6.11 -10.21
C SER A 876 -19.94 -4.65 -10.23
N GLY A 877 -19.11 -4.23 -9.26
CA GLY A 877 -18.52 -2.88 -9.20
C GLY A 877 -17.29 -2.71 -10.08
N LEU A 878 -16.60 -1.58 -9.94
CA LEU A 878 -15.51 -1.19 -10.85
C LEU A 878 -14.22 -1.97 -10.64
N ASP A 879 -13.82 -2.19 -9.40
CA ASP A 879 -12.58 -2.88 -9.06
C ASP A 879 -12.72 -3.62 -7.72
N PRO A 880 -12.52 -4.94 -7.68
CA PRO A 880 -12.63 -5.71 -6.45
C PRO A 880 -11.42 -5.56 -5.51
N GLU A 881 -10.35 -4.91 -5.96
CA GLU A 881 -9.12 -4.72 -5.18
C GLU A 881 -9.16 -3.38 -4.45
N LEU A 882 -9.68 -3.40 -3.23
CA LEU A 882 -9.91 -2.22 -2.40
C LEU A 882 -8.93 -2.14 -1.24
N LEU A 883 -8.60 -0.92 -0.83
CA LEU A 883 -7.76 -0.66 0.33
C LEU A 883 -8.50 -0.83 1.65
N THR A 884 -7.71 -1.04 2.71
CA THR A 884 -8.17 -0.79 4.08
C THR A 884 -8.14 0.72 4.33
N THR A 885 -9.26 1.29 4.69
CA THR A 885 -9.44 2.74 4.93
C THR A 885 -10.28 2.94 6.20
N GLU A 886 -10.47 4.20 6.58
CA GLU A 886 -11.36 4.60 7.68
C GLU A 886 -12.58 5.34 7.11
N LEU A 887 -13.75 5.07 7.65
CA LEU A 887 -14.99 5.79 7.36
C LEU A 887 -15.83 5.88 8.62
N ASN A 888 -16.39 7.06 8.90
CA ASN A 888 -17.24 7.30 10.07
C ASN A 888 -16.62 6.83 11.40
N GLY A 889 -15.29 7.02 11.55
CA GLY A 889 -14.55 6.65 12.76
C GLY A 889 -14.31 5.15 12.92
N THR A 890 -14.58 4.33 11.89
CA THR A 890 -14.33 2.88 11.90
C THR A 890 -13.42 2.47 10.76
N THR A 891 -12.50 1.54 11.05
CA THR A 891 -11.67 0.92 10.00
C THR A 891 -12.52 -0.02 9.16
N LYS A 892 -12.32 -0.03 7.84
CA LYS A 892 -13.00 -0.91 6.89
C LYS A 892 -12.01 -1.50 5.88
N SER A 893 -12.31 -2.69 5.39
CA SER A 893 -11.57 -3.36 4.33
C SER A 893 -12.52 -4.04 3.35
N GLY A 894 -12.29 -3.94 2.05
CA GLY A 894 -13.15 -4.57 1.05
C GLY A 894 -14.59 -4.03 1.00
N ILE A 895 -14.80 -2.75 1.33
CA ILE A 895 -16.08 -2.04 1.17
C ILE A 895 -15.93 -1.00 0.06
N ASP A 896 -16.71 -1.12 -1.00
CA ASP A 896 -16.68 -0.22 -2.16
C ASP A 896 -17.58 0.98 -1.95
N ASN A 897 -16.97 2.15 -1.73
CA ASN A 897 -17.62 3.45 -1.58
C ASN A 897 -17.14 4.45 -2.64
N ASN A 898 -17.29 4.16 -3.93
CA ASN A 898 -16.86 5.04 -5.01
C ASN A 898 -15.35 5.31 -5.08
N ALA A 899 -14.53 4.27 -5.02
CA ALA A 899 -13.10 4.45 -5.18
C ALA A 899 -12.75 5.08 -6.54
N TYR A 900 -11.75 5.96 -6.58
CA TYR A 900 -11.18 6.47 -7.82
C TYR A 900 -10.64 5.28 -8.62
N GLN A 901 -11.25 4.96 -9.78
CA GLN A 901 -10.90 3.78 -10.56
C GLN A 901 -9.47 3.83 -11.10
N ARG A 902 -8.82 2.68 -11.19
CA ARG A 902 -7.50 2.55 -11.84
C ARG A 902 -7.66 2.75 -13.35
N PRO A 903 -6.80 3.56 -13.98
CA PRO A 903 -6.83 3.70 -15.44
C PRO A 903 -6.22 2.50 -16.13
N ARG A 904 -6.63 2.24 -17.37
CA ARG A 904 -5.84 1.51 -18.34
C ARG A 904 -4.82 2.47 -18.92
N ILE A 905 -3.55 2.05 -19.03
CA ILE A 905 -2.46 2.91 -19.43
C ILE A 905 -1.78 2.32 -20.65
N TYR A 906 -1.58 3.13 -21.68
CA TYR A 906 -0.78 2.79 -22.87
C TYR A 906 0.40 3.74 -22.93
N SER A 907 1.63 3.20 -23.07
CA SER A 907 2.83 4.02 -23.05
C SER A 907 3.76 3.68 -24.20
N LEU A 908 4.40 4.72 -24.74
CA LEU A 908 5.51 4.67 -25.67
C LEU A 908 6.76 5.11 -24.91
N GLY A 909 7.76 4.23 -24.85
CA GLY A 909 9.00 4.45 -24.14
C GLY A 909 10.22 4.49 -25.04
N PHE A 910 11.15 5.38 -24.71
CA PHE A 910 12.47 5.51 -25.31
C PHE A 910 13.54 5.41 -24.24
N ASN A 911 14.50 4.53 -24.39
CA ASN A 911 15.67 4.42 -23.53
C ASN A 911 16.91 4.58 -24.38
N PHE A 912 17.67 5.61 -24.10
CA PHE A 912 18.88 5.97 -24.84
C PHE A 912 20.07 5.96 -23.89
N GLN A 913 21.18 5.35 -24.31
CA GLN A 913 22.43 5.28 -23.55
C GLN A 913 23.63 5.57 -24.46
N PHE A 914 24.58 6.35 -23.93
CA PHE A 914 25.88 6.62 -24.57
C PHE A 914 27.01 6.78 -23.56
#